data_fa8e073da95fc9d40d4915ae8da1cd56
#
_entry.id   fa8e073da95fc9d40d4915ae8da1cd56
#
_cell.length_a   1.000
_cell.length_b   1.000
_cell.length_c   1.000
_cell.angle_alpha   90.00
_cell.angle_beta   90.00
_cell.angle_gamma   90.00
#
_symmetry.space_group_name_H-M   'P 1'
#
loop_
_entity.id
_entity.type
_entity.pdbx_description
1 polymer ?
#
loop_
_entity_poly.entity_id
_entity_poly.type
_entity_poly.pdbx_seq_one_letter_code
_entity_poly.pdbx_strand_id
1 'polypeptide(L)'
;MADLEAVLADVSYLMAMEKSKCTPAARASKKIVLPDPSVRSVMHKYMEKKNEVNFDKIFNQVLGYLLFKEFCEQTSDEPVPQLKFHEEIKLFEKQECVEERRRIARDIYDNFIMKELLAHSHDYSKECVAHVQKYLMKHEVPPNLFEPYIEEIFQHLRGEPFKNFLESDKYTRFCQWKNLELNIQLTMNDFSVHRIIGRGGFGEVYGCRKADTGKMYAMKCLDKKRIKMKQGETLALNERIMLSLVSTGVDCPFIVCMTYAFHTPDKLCFILDLMNGGDLHYHLSQHGVFNEAEMKFYAAEVILGLEHMHKRHIVYRDLKPANILLDEHGHVRISDLGLACDFSKKKPHASVGTHGYMAPEVLSKGTGYDSSADWFSFGCMLYKLLKGHSPFRQHKTKDKHEIDRMTLTMSDDALQNVELPESFSPSLKSLLEGLLQRDINKRLGCKGRGADEVKEHVFFAGIDWQQVYHQKYTPPLIPPRGEVNAADAFDIGSFDEEDTKGIKLTEADQMQYKDFPLVISERWQGEVAETVFETINQEADKMELKKKSKQKQKFDADEKESDCILHGYIKKLGGPFASAWQTRYAKLYPNRLELHLENSAKPEMILLDTLEEVSSDLVSIKGEQCIVLRTRNDTKIVLTNTDEIGLKEWALSLRSAHKCSQELLASMARKAGKIYGTDGSKEAPPARPAPPHASPALPRAPNGTN
;
A
#
# COMPACT_ATOMS: atom_id res chain seq x y z
N MET A 1 -19.84 39.18 4.04
CA MET A 1 -19.90 37.96 3.15
C MET A 1 -18.69 37.05 3.43
N ALA A 2 -17.47 37.57 3.53
CA ALA A 2 -16.28 36.76 3.84
C ALA A 2 -16.41 35.95 5.15
N ASP A 3 -16.95 36.53 6.21
CA ASP A 3 -17.17 35.84 7.48
C ASP A 3 -18.16 34.67 7.37
N LEU A 4 -19.19 34.82 6.53
CA LEU A 4 -20.16 33.75 6.31
C LEU A 4 -19.55 32.60 5.51
N GLU A 5 -18.71 32.89 4.52
CA GLU A 5 -18.01 31.87 3.73
C GLU A 5 -17.02 31.08 4.61
N ALA A 6 -16.31 31.76 5.51
CA ALA A 6 -15.41 31.12 6.45
C ALA A 6 -16.17 30.18 7.42
N VAL A 7 -17.29 30.63 7.98
CA VAL A 7 -18.13 29.81 8.85
C VAL A 7 -18.72 28.61 8.10
N LEU A 8 -19.17 28.78 6.86
CA LEU A 8 -19.66 27.67 6.04
C LEU A 8 -18.55 26.65 5.70
N ALA A 9 -17.32 27.12 5.46
CA ALA A 9 -16.17 26.27 5.23
C ALA A 9 -15.82 25.45 6.47
N ASP A 10 -15.87 26.05 7.67
CA ASP A 10 -15.65 25.37 8.94
C ASP A 10 -16.71 24.29 9.20
N VAL A 11 -18.00 24.64 9.02
CA VAL A 11 -19.10 23.67 9.14
C VAL A 11 -18.95 22.52 8.13
N SER A 12 -18.65 22.82 6.88
CA SER A 12 -18.42 21.82 5.84
C SER A 12 -17.27 20.87 6.20
N TYR A 13 -16.18 21.42 6.74
CA TYR A 13 -15.02 20.66 7.18
C TYR A 13 -15.36 19.72 8.35
N LEU A 14 -16.00 20.22 9.40
CA LEU A 14 -16.41 19.42 10.54
C LEU A 14 -17.41 18.32 10.16
N MET A 15 -18.37 18.62 9.28
CA MET A 15 -19.29 17.61 8.75
C MET A 15 -18.56 16.54 7.95
N ALA A 16 -17.54 16.90 7.16
CA ALA A 16 -16.74 15.96 6.41
C ALA A 16 -15.92 15.05 7.35
N MET A 17 -15.37 15.61 8.44
CA MET A 17 -14.68 14.85 9.50
C MET A 17 -15.59 13.81 10.14
N GLU A 18 -16.79 14.18 10.55
CA GLU A 18 -17.77 13.25 11.11
C GLU A 18 -18.19 12.18 10.08
N LYS A 19 -18.46 12.59 8.84
CA LYS A 19 -18.83 11.68 7.77
C LYS A 19 -17.73 10.66 7.45
N SER A 20 -16.46 11.03 7.58
CA SER A 20 -15.32 10.12 7.35
C SER A 20 -15.29 8.94 8.33
N LYS A 21 -15.91 9.07 9.49
CA LYS A 21 -16.05 8.04 10.53
C LYS A 21 -17.23 7.08 10.28
N CYS A 22 -18.10 7.39 9.30
CA CYS A 22 -19.24 6.54 8.95
C CYS A 22 -18.81 5.26 8.19
N THR A 23 -19.80 4.43 7.87
CA THR A 23 -19.58 3.24 7.03
C THR A 23 -19.03 3.61 5.64
N PRO A 24 -18.30 2.72 4.98
CA PRO A 24 -17.73 2.98 3.65
C PRO A 24 -18.75 3.50 2.63
N ALA A 25 -19.95 2.91 2.60
CA ALA A 25 -21.02 3.32 1.70
C ALA A 25 -21.54 4.75 1.96
N ALA A 26 -21.52 5.21 3.22
CA ALA A 26 -22.00 6.55 3.60
C ALA A 26 -20.93 7.63 3.38
N ARG A 27 -19.64 7.29 3.50
CA ARG A 27 -18.55 8.27 3.41
C ARG A 27 -18.00 8.48 2.00
N ALA A 28 -17.99 7.46 1.13
CA ALA A 28 -17.53 7.57 -0.24
C ALA A 28 -18.59 8.22 -1.13
N SER A 29 -18.18 9.17 -1.97
CA SER A 29 -19.05 9.82 -2.97
C SER A 29 -18.81 9.31 -4.39
N LYS A 30 -17.69 8.62 -4.61
CA LYS A 30 -17.31 7.97 -5.87
C LYS A 30 -17.09 6.49 -5.59
N LYS A 31 -17.61 5.62 -6.44
CA LYS A 31 -17.47 4.18 -6.28
C LYS A 31 -16.25 3.67 -7.03
N ILE A 32 -15.42 2.88 -6.35
CA ILE A 32 -14.36 2.11 -6.99
C ILE A 32 -15.01 0.89 -7.68
N VAL A 33 -14.65 0.68 -8.93
CA VAL A 33 -15.07 -0.49 -9.71
C VAL A 33 -13.82 -1.28 -10.07
N LEU A 34 -13.77 -2.54 -9.64
CA LEU A 34 -12.68 -3.43 -9.99
C LEU A 34 -12.72 -3.75 -11.50
N PRO A 35 -11.56 -3.83 -12.15
CA PRO A 35 -11.49 -4.26 -13.54
C PRO A 35 -11.97 -5.70 -13.69
N ASP A 36 -12.28 -6.10 -14.93
CA ASP A 36 -12.70 -7.46 -15.24
C ASP A 36 -11.62 -8.49 -14.83
N PRO A 37 -11.99 -9.68 -14.32
CA PRO A 37 -11.05 -10.73 -13.93
C PRO A 37 -10.04 -11.14 -15.01
N SER A 38 -10.31 -10.90 -16.29
CA SER A 38 -9.38 -11.17 -17.40
C SER A 38 -8.05 -10.40 -17.32
N VAL A 39 -8.00 -9.32 -16.53
CA VAL A 39 -6.74 -8.58 -16.27
C VAL A 39 -5.68 -9.43 -15.57
N ARG A 40 -6.07 -10.55 -14.93
CA ARG A 40 -5.16 -11.46 -14.24
C ARG A 40 -3.97 -11.86 -15.11
N SER A 41 -4.21 -12.27 -16.34
CA SER A 41 -3.14 -12.76 -17.23
C SER A 41 -2.13 -11.67 -17.59
N VAL A 42 -2.60 -10.44 -17.79
CA VAL A 42 -1.76 -9.29 -18.10
C VAL A 42 -0.97 -8.87 -16.87
N MET A 43 -1.64 -8.78 -15.71
CA MET A 43 -1.01 -8.39 -14.46
C MET A 43 0.01 -9.41 -13.96
N HIS A 44 -0.29 -10.70 -14.10
CA HIS A 44 0.66 -11.76 -13.76
C HIS A 44 1.95 -11.63 -14.57
N LYS A 45 1.86 -11.51 -15.90
CA LYS A 45 3.02 -11.32 -16.78
C LYS A 45 3.82 -10.05 -16.45
N TYR A 46 3.10 -8.97 -16.11
CA TYR A 46 3.75 -7.72 -15.71
C TYR A 46 4.55 -7.87 -14.41
N MET A 47 3.96 -8.48 -13.38
CA MET A 47 4.61 -8.72 -12.09
C MET A 47 5.73 -9.77 -12.20
N GLU A 48 5.55 -10.80 -13.02
CA GLU A 48 6.57 -11.81 -13.28
C GLU A 48 7.85 -11.20 -13.87
N LYS A 49 7.71 -10.31 -14.86
CA LYS A 49 8.85 -9.56 -15.44
C LYS A 49 9.59 -8.72 -14.41
N LYS A 50 8.92 -8.27 -13.36
CA LYS A 50 9.50 -7.48 -12.27
C LYS A 50 9.98 -8.34 -11.10
N ASN A 51 9.87 -9.66 -11.21
CA ASN A 51 10.16 -10.59 -10.12
C ASN A 51 9.32 -10.30 -8.86
N GLU A 52 8.07 -9.92 -9.04
CA GLU A 52 7.12 -9.61 -7.96
C GLU A 52 6.13 -10.75 -7.68
N VAL A 53 6.11 -11.82 -8.50
CA VAL A 53 5.29 -13.01 -8.30
C VAL A 53 6.03 -14.01 -7.42
N ASN A 54 6.19 -13.66 -6.15
CA ASN A 54 6.73 -14.54 -5.13
C ASN A 54 6.06 -14.26 -3.78
N PHE A 55 6.18 -15.22 -2.87
CA PHE A 55 5.54 -15.14 -1.56
C PHE A 55 5.91 -13.86 -0.82
N ASP A 56 7.20 -13.57 -0.67
CA ASP A 56 7.66 -12.44 0.14
C ASP A 56 7.16 -11.10 -0.40
N LYS A 57 7.15 -10.93 -1.72
CA LYS A 57 6.67 -9.69 -2.35
C LYS A 57 5.15 -9.50 -2.22
N ILE A 58 4.38 -10.58 -2.32
CA ILE A 58 2.91 -10.50 -2.21
C ILE A 58 2.48 -10.46 -0.74
N PHE A 59 3.06 -11.31 0.11
CA PHE A 59 2.73 -11.41 1.53
C PHE A 59 3.06 -10.14 2.32
N ASN A 60 4.11 -9.42 1.94
CA ASN A 60 4.48 -8.15 2.58
C ASN A 60 3.66 -6.95 2.09
N GLN A 61 2.75 -7.12 1.14
CA GLN A 61 1.77 -6.11 0.75
C GLN A 61 0.47 -6.31 1.53
N VAL A 62 -0.13 -5.23 2.02
CA VAL A 62 -1.35 -5.29 2.85
C VAL A 62 -2.47 -6.06 2.15
N LEU A 63 -2.78 -5.71 0.89
CA LEU A 63 -3.85 -6.39 0.14
C LEU A 63 -3.48 -7.82 -0.24
N GLY A 64 -2.21 -8.07 -0.52
CA GLY A 64 -1.70 -9.42 -0.78
C GLY A 64 -1.84 -10.31 0.43
N TYR A 65 -1.45 -9.83 1.61
CA TYR A 65 -1.62 -10.53 2.88
C TYR A 65 -3.08 -10.83 3.18
N LEU A 66 -3.96 -9.84 3.08
CA LEU A 66 -5.39 -10.01 3.36
C LEU A 66 -6.04 -11.05 2.45
N LEU A 67 -5.73 -11.03 1.16
CA LEU A 67 -6.28 -11.99 0.20
C LEU A 67 -5.68 -13.39 0.37
N PHE A 68 -4.39 -13.49 0.72
CA PHE A 68 -3.77 -14.77 1.05
C PHE A 68 -4.37 -15.36 2.33
N LYS A 69 -4.61 -14.53 3.33
CA LYS A 69 -5.31 -14.93 4.58
C LYS A 69 -6.71 -15.44 4.29
N GLU A 70 -7.50 -14.69 3.54
CA GLU A 70 -8.83 -15.13 3.11
C GLU A 70 -8.81 -16.46 2.35
N PHE A 71 -7.81 -16.65 1.48
CA PHE A 71 -7.61 -17.90 0.78
C PHE A 71 -7.36 -19.06 1.76
N CYS A 72 -6.43 -18.89 2.69
CA CYS A 72 -6.08 -19.94 3.67
C CYS A 72 -7.24 -20.31 4.60
N GLU A 73 -8.09 -19.34 4.97
CA GLU A 73 -9.20 -19.54 5.90
C GLU A 73 -10.48 -20.07 5.25
N GLN A 74 -10.76 -19.68 4.01
CA GLN A 74 -12.07 -19.89 3.38
C GLN A 74 -12.06 -20.76 2.12
N THR A 75 -10.95 -20.80 1.41
CA THR A 75 -10.87 -21.35 0.04
C THR A 75 -9.91 -22.54 -0.04
N SER A 76 -8.97 -22.66 0.88
CA SER A 76 -8.00 -23.77 0.88
C SER A 76 -8.70 -25.07 1.25
N ASP A 77 -8.47 -26.12 0.47
CA ASP A 77 -8.99 -27.46 0.74
C ASP A 77 -8.33 -28.10 1.99
N GLU A 78 -7.12 -27.64 2.31
CA GLU A 78 -6.37 -28.09 3.48
C GLU A 78 -6.21 -26.96 4.51
N PRO A 79 -6.31 -27.27 5.83
CA PRO A 79 -6.05 -26.29 6.87
C PRO A 79 -4.62 -25.75 6.81
N VAL A 80 -4.47 -24.44 6.97
CA VAL A 80 -3.16 -23.75 7.01
C VAL A 80 -2.97 -23.11 8.41
N PRO A 81 -2.72 -23.91 9.45
CA PRO A 81 -2.59 -23.41 10.83
C PRO A 81 -1.37 -22.49 11.02
N GLN A 82 -0.37 -22.61 10.15
CA GLN A 82 0.86 -21.82 10.21
C GLN A 82 0.61 -20.31 10.06
N LEU A 83 -0.39 -19.92 9.26
CA LEU A 83 -0.74 -18.51 9.12
C LEU A 83 -1.30 -17.95 10.44
N LYS A 84 -2.19 -18.68 11.08
CA LYS A 84 -2.74 -18.28 12.38
C LYS A 84 -1.66 -18.30 13.47
N PHE A 85 -0.74 -19.25 13.41
CA PHE A 85 0.43 -19.28 14.29
C PHE A 85 1.27 -18.00 14.14
N HIS A 86 1.56 -17.59 12.93
CA HIS A 86 2.26 -16.33 12.67
C HIS A 86 1.51 -15.12 13.25
N GLU A 87 0.21 -15.05 13.09
CA GLU A 87 -0.61 -13.96 13.65
C GLU A 87 -0.57 -13.92 15.18
N GLU A 88 -0.66 -15.08 15.83
CA GLU A 88 -0.55 -15.18 17.29
C GLU A 88 0.86 -14.79 17.79
N ILE A 89 1.93 -15.14 17.05
CA ILE A 89 3.27 -14.65 17.34
C ILE A 89 3.32 -13.11 17.28
N LYS A 90 2.71 -12.50 16.27
CA LYS A 90 2.66 -11.03 16.14
C LYS A 90 1.86 -10.34 17.25
N LEU A 91 0.82 -10.98 17.75
CA LEU A 91 0.07 -10.52 18.94
C LEU A 91 0.91 -10.64 20.21
N PHE A 92 1.62 -11.76 20.36
CA PHE A 92 2.53 -12.02 21.48
C PHE A 92 3.66 -10.96 21.55
N GLU A 93 4.30 -10.65 20.42
CA GLU A 93 5.37 -9.66 20.32
C GLU A 93 4.92 -8.26 20.77
N LYS A 94 3.67 -7.91 20.53
CA LYS A 94 3.07 -6.61 20.90
C LYS A 94 2.57 -6.54 22.35
N GLN A 95 2.52 -7.67 23.03
CA GLN A 95 1.97 -7.72 24.39
C GLN A 95 2.97 -7.20 25.41
N GLU A 96 2.58 -6.19 26.18
CA GLU A 96 3.42 -5.49 27.15
C GLU A 96 3.34 -6.11 28.55
N CYS A 97 2.13 -6.56 28.95
CA CYS A 97 1.93 -7.19 30.25
C CYS A 97 2.60 -8.57 30.30
N VAL A 98 3.55 -8.76 31.20
CA VAL A 98 4.32 -10.02 31.33
C VAL A 98 3.39 -11.20 31.67
N GLU A 99 2.40 -11.01 32.51
CA GLU A 99 1.46 -12.07 32.86
C GLU A 99 0.61 -12.50 31.68
N GLU A 100 0.10 -11.53 30.92
CA GLU A 100 -0.67 -11.80 29.72
C GLU A 100 0.22 -12.42 28.62
N ARG A 101 1.45 -11.95 28.50
CA ARG A 101 2.43 -12.53 27.58
C ARG A 101 2.74 -13.99 27.94
N ARG A 102 2.82 -14.34 29.23
CA ARG A 102 2.97 -15.74 29.68
C ARG A 102 1.77 -16.59 29.28
N ARG A 103 0.56 -16.06 29.44
CA ARG A 103 -0.67 -16.77 29.05
C ARG A 103 -0.67 -17.03 27.55
N ILE A 104 -0.42 -16.02 26.74
CA ILE A 104 -0.36 -16.13 25.26
C ILE A 104 0.76 -17.10 24.85
N ALA A 105 1.94 -17.02 25.47
CA ALA A 105 3.04 -17.94 25.18
C ALA A 105 2.66 -19.41 25.42
N ARG A 106 1.91 -19.69 26.50
CA ARG A 106 1.41 -21.03 26.79
C ARG A 106 0.38 -21.45 25.75
N ASP A 107 -0.56 -20.58 25.44
CA ASP A 107 -1.61 -20.85 24.44
C ASP A 107 -1.00 -21.14 23.05
N ILE A 108 0.03 -20.39 22.65
CA ILE A 108 0.77 -20.64 21.41
C ILE A 108 1.46 -22.00 21.46
N TYR A 109 2.19 -22.29 22.54
CA TYR A 109 2.90 -23.55 22.70
C TYR A 109 1.96 -24.76 22.62
N ASP A 110 0.85 -24.72 23.35
CA ASP A 110 -0.06 -25.85 23.43
C ASP A 110 -0.86 -26.04 22.11
N ASN A 111 -1.32 -24.97 21.49
CA ASN A 111 -2.21 -25.04 20.32
C ASN A 111 -1.50 -25.17 18.98
N PHE A 112 -0.29 -24.65 18.83
CA PHE A 112 0.41 -24.65 17.54
C PHE A 112 1.68 -25.51 17.53
N ILE A 113 2.40 -25.63 18.64
CA ILE A 113 3.63 -26.42 18.70
C ILE A 113 3.31 -27.85 19.13
N MET A 114 2.74 -28.04 20.33
CA MET A 114 2.46 -29.37 20.87
C MET A 114 1.40 -30.11 20.07
N LYS A 115 0.35 -29.43 19.63
CA LYS A 115 -0.69 -30.03 18.83
C LYS A 115 -0.17 -30.58 17.50
N GLU A 116 0.70 -29.84 16.81
CA GLU A 116 1.31 -30.29 15.56
C GLU A 116 2.30 -31.44 15.79
N LEU A 117 3.10 -31.38 16.85
CA LEU A 117 4.00 -32.48 17.23
C LEU A 117 3.26 -33.79 17.53
N LEU A 118 2.11 -33.70 18.21
CA LEU A 118 1.27 -34.87 18.55
C LEU A 118 0.53 -35.40 17.33
N ALA A 119 0.11 -34.54 16.41
CA ALA A 119 -0.60 -34.91 15.21
C ALA A 119 0.33 -35.39 14.08
N HIS A 120 1.64 -35.20 14.20
CA HIS A 120 2.62 -35.43 13.15
C HIS A 120 2.26 -34.80 11.79
N SER A 121 1.52 -33.68 11.85
CA SER A 121 1.05 -33.00 10.65
C SER A 121 2.09 -32.05 10.08
N HIS A 122 2.98 -31.51 10.93
CA HIS A 122 4.10 -30.68 10.53
C HIS A 122 5.25 -30.84 11.53
N ASP A 123 6.45 -31.14 11.02
CA ASP A 123 7.65 -31.29 11.86
C ASP A 123 8.40 -29.97 11.97
N TYR A 124 8.25 -29.28 13.10
CA TYR A 124 9.11 -28.16 13.45
C TYR A 124 10.51 -28.63 13.89
N SER A 125 11.52 -27.79 13.67
CA SER A 125 12.89 -28.14 14.08
C SER A 125 12.99 -28.37 15.59
N LYS A 126 13.75 -29.39 15.98
CA LYS A 126 13.95 -29.74 17.39
C LYS A 126 14.59 -28.59 18.18
N GLU A 127 15.43 -27.80 17.51
CA GLU A 127 16.10 -26.62 18.06
C GLU A 127 15.08 -25.55 18.46
N CYS A 128 14.12 -25.25 17.60
CA CYS A 128 13.06 -24.26 17.87
C CYS A 128 12.17 -24.73 19.04
N VAL A 129 11.78 -26.01 19.05
CA VAL A 129 10.97 -26.57 20.14
C VAL A 129 11.74 -26.49 21.47
N ALA A 130 13.01 -26.91 21.50
CA ALA A 130 13.85 -26.87 22.70
C ALA A 130 14.08 -25.44 23.20
N HIS A 131 14.24 -24.47 22.27
CA HIS A 131 14.38 -23.06 22.61
C HIS A 131 13.17 -22.56 23.41
N VAL A 132 11.97 -22.74 22.89
CA VAL A 132 10.75 -22.27 23.55
C VAL A 132 10.53 -23.00 24.89
N GLN A 133 10.69 -24.33 24.92
CA GLN A 133 10.57 -25.12 26.14
C GLN A 133 11.51 -24.63 27.27
N LYS A 134 12.76 -24.32 26.93
CA LYS A 134 13.76 -23.80 27.87
C LYS A 134 13.31 -22.51 28.55
N TYR A 135 12.74 -21.58 27.78
CA TYR A 135 12.26 -20.30 28.30
C TYR A 135 10.97 -20.47 29.12
N LEU A 136 10.03 -21.27 28.64
CA LEU A 136 8.78 -21.52 29.36
C LEU A 136 9.01 -22.23 30.71
N MET A 137 10.01 -23.15 30.80
CA MET A 137 10.40 -23.81 32.04
C MET A 137 10.98 -22.83 33.06
N LYS A 138 11.64 -21.79 32.60
CA LYS A 138 12.17 -20.71 33.44
C LYS A 138 11.18 -19.60 33.76
N HIS A 139 9.96 -19.73 33.26
CA HIS A 139 8.93 -18.65 33.31
C HIS A 139 9.38 -17.33 32.68
N GLU A 140 10.32 -17.39 31.75
CA GLU A 140 10.80 -16.26 30.98
C GLU A 140 10.03 -16.16 29.66
N VAL A 141 9.55 -14.96 29.30
CA VAL A 141 8.77 -14.74 28.07
C VAL A 141 9.26 -13.46 27.37
N PRO A 142 10.47 -13.48 26.81
CA PRO A 142 10.96 -12.33 26.04
C PRO A 142 10.08 -12.12 24.81
N PRO A 143 9.91 -10.88 24.31
CA PRO A 143 9.07 -10.58 23.14
C PRO A 143 9.43 -11.37 21.89
N ASN A 144 10.70 -11.74 21.73
CA ASN A 144 11.21 -12.50 20.58
C ASN A 144 11.25 -14.04 20.80
N LEU A 145 10.51 -14.55 21.79
CA LEU A 145 10.53 -15.97 22.16
C LEU A 145 10.26 -16.91 20.97
N PHE A 146 9.34 -16.56 20.09
CA PHE A 146 8.93 -17.37 18.95
C PHE A 146 9.58 -16.95 17.61
N GLU A 147 10.51 -16.00 17.62
CA GLU A 147 11.22 -15.54 16.41
C GLU A 147 11.82 -16.71 15.59
N PRO A 148 12.41 -17.76 16.17
CA PRO A 148 12.95 -18.88 15.42
C PRO A 148 11.93 -19.63 14.55
N TYR A 149 10.62 -19.59 14.92
CA TYR A 149 9.56 -20.24 14.15
C TYR A 149 9.15 -19.46 12.90
N ILE A 150 9.41 -18.16 12.84
CA ILE A 150 8.93 -17.30 11.75
C ILE A 150 9.46 -17.79 10.40
N GLU A 151 10.72 -18.14 10.30
CA GLU A 151 11.29 -18.64 9.04
C GLU A 151 10.74 -20.03 8.66
N GLU A 152 10.55 -20.93 9.61
CA GLU A 152 9.94 -22.24 9.35
C GLU A 152 8.48 -22.11 8.87
N ILE A 153 7.72 -21.21 9.51
CA ILE A 153 6.37 -20.88 9.08
C ILE A 153 6.37 -20.34 7.64
N PHE A 154 7.27 -19.41 7.33
CA PHE A 154 7.36 -18.82 6.01
C PHE A 154 7.80 -19.82 4.95
N GLN A 155 8.71 -20.74 5.27
CA GLN A 155 9.09 -21.83 4.35
C GLN A 155 7.88 -22.70 4.00
N HIS A 156 7.05 -23.03 4.98
CA HIS A 156 5.81 -23.79 4.73
C HIS A 156 4.83 -22.98 3.87
N LEU A 157 4.58 -21.71 4.22
CA LEU A 157 3.65 -20.85 3.48
C LEU A 157 4.09 -20.58 2.04
N ARG A 158 5.41 -20.49 1.77
CA ARG A 158 5.99 -20.38 0.41
C ARG A 158 5.77 -21.60 -0.45
N GLY A 159 5.50 -22.76 0.14
CA GLY A 159 5.30 -24.04 -0.53
C GLY A 159 3.94 -24.15 -1.22
N GLU A 160 3.24 -25.27 -0.95
CA GLU A 160 1.94 -25.56 -1.54
C GLU A 160 0.86 -24.51 -1.26
N PRO A 161 0.74 -23.93 -0.04
CA PRO A 161 -0.26 -22.91 0.19
C PRO A 161 -0.16 -21.72 -0.78
N PHE A 162 1.06 -21.23 -1.02
CA PHE A 162 1.24 -20.10 -1.94
C PHE A 162 1.02 -20.49 -3.41
N LYS A 163 1.43 -21.69 -3.82
CA LYS A 163 1.17 -22.19 -5.18
C LYS A 163 -0.34 -22.26 -5.45
N ASN A 164 -1.09 -22.83 -4.51
CA ASN A 164 -2.54 -22.94 -4.62
C ASN A 164 -3.22 -21.57 -4.60
N PHE A 165 -2.71 -20.64 -3.80
CA PHE A 165 -3.18 -19.24 -3.82
C PHE A 165 -3.01 -18.62 -5.23
N LEU A 166 -1.86 -18.80 -5.87
CA LEU A 166 -1.63 -18.27 -7.22
C LEU A 166 -2.61 -18.81 -8.27
N GLU A 167 -3.23 -19.97 -8.03
CA GLU A 167 -4.24 -20.55 -8.93
C GLU A 167 -5.68 -20.11 -8.57
N SER A 168 -5.89 -19.53 -7.39
CA SER A 168 -7.19 -19.19 -6.84
C SER A 168 -7.81 -17.89 -7.39
N ASP A 169 -9.12 -17.73 -7.15
CA ASP A 169 -9.84 -16.49 -7.43
C ASP A 169 -9.35 -15.32 -6.54
N LYS A 170 -8.75 -15.62 -5.37
CA LYS A 170 -8.18 -14.60 -4.48
C LYS A 170 -6.93 -13.93 -5.09
N TYR A 171 -6.11 -14.70 -5.81
CA TYR A 171 -5.02 -14.11 -6.59
C TYR A 171 -5.54 -13.28 -7.78
N THR A 172 -6.63 -13.71 -8.41
CA THR A 172 -7.30 -12.87 -9.43
C THR A 172 -7.74 -11.54 -8.85
N ARG A 173 -8.30 -11.55 -7.65
CA ARG A 173 -8.68 -10.33 -6.90
C ARG A 173 -7.47 -9.44 -6.61
N PHE A 174 -6.35 -10.03 -6.20
CA PHE A 174 -5.09 -9.29 -6.03
C PHE A 174 -4.64 -8.61 -7.33
N CYS A 175 -4.71 -9.32 -8.45
CA CYS A 175 -4.40 -8.75 -9.77
C CYS A 175 -5.32 -7.59 -10.16
N GLN A 176 -6.61 -7.67 -9.83
CA GLN A 176 -7.57 -6.58 -10.06
C GLN A 176 -7.21 -5.33 -9.25
N TRP A 177 -6.89 -5.48 -7.96
CA TRP A 177 -6.45 -4.37 -7.13
C TRP A 177 -5.11 -3.79 -7.60
N LYS A 178 -4.16 -4.63 -7.98
CA LYS A 178 -2.87 -4.19 -8.51
C LYS A 178 -3.01 -3.44 -9.83
N ASN A 179 -3.92 -3.85 -10.68
CA ASN A 179 -4.24 -3.12 -11.92
C ASN A 179 -4.80 -1.73 -11.61
N LEU A 180 -5.71 -1.61 -10.63
CA LEU A 180 -6.21 -0.31 -10.18
C LEU A 180 -5.07 0.58 -9.67
N GLU A 181 -4.20 0.05 -8.81
CA GLU A 181 -3.06 0.78 -8.25
C GLU A 181 -2.17 1.39 -9.34
N LEU A 182 -1.81 0.58 -10.34
CA LEU A 182 -0.93 1.02 -11.44
C LEU A 182 -1.59 2.01 -12.40
N ASN A 183 -2.91 2.09 -12.41
CA ASN A 183 -3.69 2.98 -13.27
C ASN A 183 -4.25 4.19 -12.52
N ILE A 184 -3.83 4.46 -11.29
CA ILE A 184 -4.26 5.64 -10.54
C ILE A 184 -3.75 6.90 -11.24
N GLN A 185 -4.67 7.77 -11.66
CA GLN A 185 -4.41 9.11 -12.19
C GLN A 185 -5.29 10.11 -11.44
N LEU A 186 -4.70 10.76 -10.44
CA LEU A 186 -5.42 11.69 -9.59
C LEU A 186 -5.56 13.06 -10.22
N THR A 187 -6.72 13.68 -9.98
CA THR A 187 -7.06 15.04 -10.34
C THR A 187 -7.73 15.73 -9.17
N MET A 188 -7.95 17.04 -9.26
CA MET A 188 -8.70 17.79 -8.24
C MET A 188 -10.11 17.23 -8.03
N ASN A 189 -10.74 16.63 -9.05
CA ASN A 189 -12.08 16.05 -8.98
C ASN A 189 -12.16 14.78 -8.11
N ASP A 190 -11.02 14.19 -7.76
CA ASP A 190 -10.97 13.05 -6.85
C ASP A 190 -11.04 13.47 -5.37
N PHE A 191 -11.06 14.77 -5.08
CA PHE A 191 -11.08 15.32 -3.74
C PHE A 191 -12.17 16.37 -3.58
N SER A 192 -12.86 16.35 -2.44
CA SER A 192 -13.68 17.45 -1.96
C SER A 192 -12.83 18.33 -1.06
N VAL A 193 -12.50 19.53 -1.50
CA VAL A 193 -11.72 20.52 -0.75
C VAL A 193 -12.66 21.29 0.19
N HIS A 194 -12.24 21.40 1.45
CA HIS A 194 -12.99 22.10 2.49
C HIS A 194 -12.29 23.41 2.90
N ARG A 195 -11.99 23.59 4.17
CA ARG A 195 -11.38 24.83 4.64
C ARG A 195 -9.87 24.86 4.42
N ILE A 196 -9.31 26.07 4.34
CA ILE A 196 -7.88 26.31 4.46
C ILE A 196 -7.45 26.10 5.92
N ILE A 197 -6.37 25.35 6.13
CA ILE A 197 -5.81 25.04 7.45
C ILE A 197 -4.38 25.57 7.62
N GLY A 198 -3.76 26.08 6.57
CA GLY A 198 -2.42 26.64 6.62
C GLY A 198 -2.04 27.36 5.34
N ARG A 199 -0.99 28.19 5.43
CA ARG A 199 -0.44 28.94 4.31
C ARG A 199 1.08 28.96 4.39
N GLY A 200 1.74 28.69 3.27
CA GLY A 200 3.20 28.74 3.14
C GLY A 200 3.68 29.76 2.10
N GLY A 201 4.96 29.78 1.83
CA GLY A 201 5.57 30.74 0.88
C GLY A 201 5.15 30.59 -0.57
N PHE A 202 4.76 29.38 -0.99
CA PHE A 202 4.37 29.07 -2.36
C PHE A 202 2.92 28.65 -2.53
N GLY A 203 2.20 28.38 -1.44
CA GLY A 203 0.87 27.84 -1.54
C GLY A 203 0.14 27.70 -0.23
N GLU A 204 -0.95 26.97 -0.27
CA GLU A 204 -1.94 26.83 0.79
C GLU A 204 -2.16 25.34 1.10
N VAL A 205 -2.59 25.08 2.33
CA VAL A 205 -2.95 23.73 2.79
C VAL A 205 -4.43 23.72 3.14
N TYR A 206 -5.16 22.74 2.62
CA TYR A 206 -6.58 22.55 2.80
C TYR A 206 -6.89 21.23 3.48
N GLY A 207 -7.90 21.19 4.33
CA GLY A 207 -8.57 19.95 4.68
C GLY A 207 -9.37 19.46 3.48
N CYS A 208 -9.20 18.20 3.10
CA CYS A 208 -9.92 17.60 1.97
C CYS A 208 -10.34 16.17 2.26
N ARG A 209 -11.33 15.69 1.51
CA ARG A 209 -11.83 14.32 1.58
C ARG A 209 -11.65 13.65 0.22
N LYS A 210 -11.04 12.47 0.20
CA LYS A 210 -10.91 11.66 -1.01
C LYS A 210 -12.26 11.04 -1.36
N ALA A 211 -12.68 11.17 -2.61
CA ALA A 211 -14.04 10.85 -3.03
C ALA A 211 -14.37 9.35 -2.98
N ASP A 212 -13.41 8.49 -3.31
CA ASP A 212 -13.61 7.04 -3.45
C ASP A 212 -13.53 6.26 -2.13
N THR A 213 -12.77 6.75 -1.15
CA THR A 213 -12.61 6.11 0.16
C THR A 213 -13.28 6.89 1.29
N GLY A 214 -13.50 8.19 1.09
CA GLY A 214 -14.00 9.10 2.11
C GLY A 214 -12.95 9.45 3.17
N LYS A 215 -11.69 9.03 3.01
CA LYS A 215 -10.61 9.37 3.95
C LYS A 215 -10.29 10.85 3.88
N MET A 216 -10.07 11.44 5.06
CA MET A 216 -9.67 12.84 5.19
C MET A 216 -8.15 12.97 5.07
N TYR A 217 -7.72 13.99 4.35
CA TYR A 217 -6.33 14.34 4.10
C TYR A 217 -6.10 15.85 4.22
N ALA A 218 -4.85 16.23 4.38
CA ALA A 218 -4.39 17.59 4.14
C ALA A 218 -3.86 17.68 2.70
N MET A 219 -4.40 18.60 1.91
CA MET A 219 -3.93 18.89 0.55
C MET A 219 -3.07 20.15 0.57
N LYS A 220 -1.77 19.99 0.40
CA LYS A 220 -0.83 21.12 0.22
C LYS A 220 -0.73 21.43 -1.27
N CYS A 221 -1.19 22.62 -1.66
CA CYS A 221 -1.18 23.09 -3.04
C CYS A 221 -0.14 24.19 -3.20
N LEU A 222 0.88 23.97 -4.04
CA LEU A 222 1.87 24.96 -4.41
C LEU A 222 1.50 25.56 -5.77
N ASP A 223 1.44 26.89 -5.85
CA ASP A 223 1.14 27.62 -7.10
C ASP A 223 2.38 27.67 -8.01
N LYS A 224 2.29 27.13 -9.22
CA LYS A 224 3.41 27.06 -10.18
C LYS A 224 3.90 28.42 -10.62
N LYS A 225 3.03 29.44 -10.72
CA LYS A 225 3.42 30.80 -11.07
C LYS A 225 4.24 31.44 -9.95
N ARG A 226 3.84 31.23 -8.67
CA ARG A 226 4.59 31.68 -7.49
C ARG A 226 5.94 30.98 -7.37
N ILE A 227 5.98 29.68 -7.63
CA ILE A 227 7.23 28.91 -7.68
C ILE A 227 8.16 29.52 -8.73
N LYS A 228 7.68 29.76 -9.95
CA LYS A 228 8.46 30.37 -11.03
C LYS A 228 8.95 31.77 -10.66
N MET A 229 8.07 32.62 -10.13
CA MET A 229 8.40 33.98 -9.71
C MET A 229 9.52 34.01 -8.65
N LYS A 230 9.48 33.08 -7.70
CA LYS A 230 10.46 32.99 -6.60
C LYS A 230 11.62 32.06 -6.88
N GLN A 231 11.72 31.50 -8.10
CA GLN A 231 12.74 30.51 -8.50
C GLN A 231 12.79 29.32 -7.53
N GLY A 232 11.62 28.84 -7.10
CA GLY A 232 11.47 27.81 -6.09
C GLY A 232 11.28 26.39 -6.61
N GLU A 233 11.53 26.12 -7.90
CA GLU A 233 11.31 24.84 -8.54
C GLU A 233 12.11 23.73 -7.86
N THR A 234 13.38 23.96 -7.58
CA THR A 234 14.25 23.01 -6.90
C THR A 234 13.73 22.67 -5.50
N LEU A 235 13.26 23.66 -4.74
CA LEU A 235 12.69 23.46 -3.41
C LEU A 235 11.41 22.61 -3.46
N ALA A 236 10.50 22.90 -4.40
CA ALA A 236 9.25 22.16 -4.55
C ALA A 236 9.48 20.69 -4.94
N LEU A 237 10.39 20.46 -5.88
CA LEU A 237 10.78 19.11 -6.31
C LEU A 237 11.54 18.36 -5.21
N ASN A 238 12.38 19.05 -4.44
CA ASN A 238 13.07 18.45 -3.29
C ASN A 238 12.09 18.03 -2.20
N GLU A 239 11.08 18.83 -1.88
CA GLU A 239 10.04 18.45 -0.90
C GLU A 239 9.33 17.17 -1.33
N ARG A 240 8.99 17.04 -2.62
CA ARG A 240 8.40 15.84 -3.20
C ARG A 240 9.29 14.59 -2.99
N ILE A 241 10.60 14.72 -3.19
CA ILE A 241 11.57 13.64 -2.97
C ILE A 241 11.67 13.30 -1.49
N MET A 242 11.80 14.29 -0.61
CA MET A 242 11.91 14.06 0.85
C MET A 242 10.66 13.38 1.40
N LEU A 243 9.48 13.83 1.00
CA LEU A 243 8.21 13.20 1.37
C LEU A 243 8.13 11.74 0.91
N SER A 244 8.59 11.43 -0.30
CA SER A 244 8.60 10.03 -0.78
C SER A 244 9.55 9.15 0.04
N LEU A 245 10.73 9.65 0.40
CA LEU A 245 11.72 8.91 1.19
C LEU A 245 11.23 8.58 2.61
N VAL A 246 10.55 9.51 3.28
CA VAL A 246 10.03 9.29 4.64
C VAL A 246 8.74 8.47 4.65
N SER A 247 7.97 8.46 3.55
CA SER A 247 6.65 7.83 3.45
C SER A 247 6.68 6.41 2.92
N THR A 248 7.82 5.95 2.39
CA THR A 248 8.01 4.62 1.81
C THR A 248 8.66 3.66 2.81
N GLY A 249 8.25 2.41 2.80
CA GLY A 249 8.78 1.37 3.68
C GLY A 249 8.08 1.32 5.03
N VAL A 250 8.85 1.18 6.12
CA VAL A 250 8.29 1.13 7.48
C VAL A 250 7.58 2.44 7.81
N ASP A 251 6.32 2.34 8.23
CA ASP A 251 5.53 3.51 8.63
C ASP A 251 6.10 4.18 9.88
N CYS A 252 6.09 5.52 9.88
CA CYS A 252 6.45 6.32 11.04
C CYS A 252 5.24 7.12 11.53
N PRO A 253 4.71 6.82 12.72
CA PRO A 253 3.56 7.54 13.25
C PRO A 253 3.86 8.97 13.68
N PHE A 254 5.11 9.44 13.62
CA PHE A 254 5.56 10.73 14.13
C PHE A 254 6.05 11.71 13.05
N ILE A 255 5.77 11.40 11.79
CA ILE A 255 6.00 12.30 10.65
C ILE A 255 4.70 12.40 9.85
N VAL A 256 4.38 13.60 9.37
CA VAL A 256 3.31 13.80 8.39
C VAL A 256 3.77 13.24 7.06
N CYS A 257 3.24 12.09 6.69
CA CYS A 257 3.61 11.37 5.48
C CYS A 257 2.70 11.71 4.30
N MET A 258 3.20 11.48 3.10
CA MET A 258 2.49 11.65 1.85
C MET A 258 1.97 10.31 1.34
N THR A 259 0.73 10.28 0.85
CA THR A 259 0.17 9.11 0.17
C THR A 259 0.15 9.30 -1.34
N TYR A 260 -0.13 10.52 -1.80
CA TYR A 260 -0.21 10.85 -3.21
C TYR A 260 0.45 12.20 -3.50
N ALA A 261 0.96 12.33 -4.70
CA ALA A 261 1.31 13.60 -5.32
C ALA A 261 0.75 13.64 -6.74
N PHE A 262 0.24 14.77 -7.17
CA PHE A 262 -0.19 15.02 -8.54
C PHE A 262 -0.07 16.51 -8.85
N HIS A 263 -0.15 16.87 -10.11
CA HIS A 263 -0.16 18.27 -10.49
C HIS A 263 -1.27 18.57 -11.51
N THR A 264 -1.69 19.81 -11.50
CA THR A 264 -2.59 20.43 -12.48
C THR A 264 -1.80 21.40 -13.35
N PRO A 265 -2.37 22.02 -14.37
CA PRO A 265 -1.69 23.09 -15.12
C PRO A 265 -1.13 24.21 -14.23
N ASP A 266 -1.79 24.51 -13.10
CA ASP A 266 -1.46 25.66 -12.25
C ASP A 266 -0.81 25.28 -10.91
N LYS A 267 -1.00 24.05 -10.40
CA LYS A 267 -0.62 23.67 -9.03
C LYS A 267 0.13 22.36 -8.96
N LEU A 268 1.02 22.27 -7.96
CA LEU A 268 1.56 21.00 -7.44
C LEU A 268 0.78 20.64 -6.19
N CYS A 269 0.29 19.42 -6.09
CA CYS A 269 -0.55 18.96 -4.98
C CYS A 269 0.10 17.78 -4.26
N PHE A 270 0.29 17.92 -2.94
CA PHE A 270 0.69 16.86 -2.03
C PHE A 270 -0.51 16.44 -1.19
N ILE A 271 -0.81 15.16 -1.14
CA ILE A 271 -1.87 14.61 -0.29
C ILE A 271 -1.21 13.97 0.92
N LEU A 272 -1.36 14.62 2.06
CA LEU A 272 -0.66 14.37 3.31
C LEU A 272 -1.62 13.89 4.40
N ASP A 273 -1.07 13.27 5.44
CA ASP A 273 -1.83 12.96 6.65
C ASP A 273 -2.47 14.23 7.22
N LEU A 274 -3.76 14.14 7.57
CA LEU A 274 -4.46 15.24 8.22
C LEU A 274 -4.23 15.22 9.74
N MET A 275 -3.69 16.31 10.24
CA MET A 275 -3.53 16.56 11.67
C MET A 275 -4.49 17.67 12.07
N ASN A 276 -5.50 17.35 12.87
CA ASN A 276 -6.62 18.25 13.18
C ASN A 276 -6.60 18.79 14.61
N GLY A 277 -5.52 18.53 15.37
CA GLY A 277 -5.37 18.97 16.76
C GLY A 277 -4.59 20.29 16.95
N GLY A 278 -4.26 21.00 15.87
CA GLY A 278 -3.41 22.19 15.92
C GLY A 278 -1.92 21.86 16.05
N ASP A 279 -1.08 22.87 16.22
CA ASP A 279 0.36 22.73 16.43
C ASP A 279 0.79 23.13 17.85
N LEU A 280 2.00 22.78 18.25
CA LEU A 280 2.51 23.09 19.58
C LEU A 280 2.68 24.62 19.82
N HIS A 281 2.90 25.41 18.77
CA HIS A 281 2.94 26.86 18.91
C HIS A 281 1.56 27.45 19.22
N TYR A 282 0.52 26.95 18.54
CA TYR A 282 -0.88 27.28 18.83
C TYR A 282 -1.22 26.96 20.30
N HIS A 283 -0.90 25.73 20.75
CA HIS A 283 -1.18 25.31 22.12
C HIS A 283 -0.38 26.08 23.17
N LEU A 284 0.87 26.47 22.90
CA LEU A 284 1.63 27.39 23.76
C LEU A 284 0.92 28.74 23.94
N SER A 285 0.31 29.27 22.88
CA SER A 285 -0.42 30.54 22.95
C SER A 285 -1.74 30.44 23.73
N GLN A 286 -2.38 29.26 23.72
CA GLN A 286 -3.66 29.01 24.37
C GLN A 286 -3.51 28.58 25.85
N HIS A 287 -2.56 27.71 26.15
CA HIS A 287 -2.41 27.05 27.44
C HIS A 287 -1.23 27.58 28.27
N GLY A 288 -0.37 28.41 27.66
CA GLY A 288 0.88 28.81 28.27
C GLY A 288 1.97 27.74 28.11
N VAL A 289 3.00 27.80 28.97
CA VAL A 289 4.14 26.90 28.90
C VAL A 289 3.80 25.50 29.44
N PHE A 290 4.46 24.49 28.89
CA PHE A 290 4.34 23.12 29.36
C PHE A 290 5.26 22.85 30.57
N ASN A 291 4.88 21.92 31.43
CA ASN A 291 5.76 21.38 32.47
C ASN A 291 6.72 20.30 31.89
N GLU A 292 7.65 19.84 32.72
CA GLU A 292 8.67 18.86 32.29
C GLU A 292 8.07 17.54 31.84
N ALA A 293 7.01 17.03 32.48
CA ALA A 293 6.37 15.78 32.17
C ALA A 293 5.61 15.86 30.82
N GLU A 294 4.89 16.96 30.59
CA GLU A 294 4.20 17.25 29.33
C GLU A 294 5.19 17.38 28.18
N MET A 295 6.26 18.15 28.38
CA MET A 295 7.32 18.32 27.40
C MET A 295 8.00 16.99 27.08
N LYS A 296 8.27 16.14 28.08
CA LYS A 296 8.89 14.83 27.92
C LYS A 296 8.08 13.93 26.97
N PHE A 297 6.76 13.94 27.06
CA PHE A 297 5.87 13.21 26.16
C PHE A 297 6.10 13.63 24.69
N TYR A 298 6.04 14.93 24.40
CA TYR A 298 6.25 15.42 23.04
C TYR A 298 7.69 15.18 22.55
N ALA A 299 8.66 15.36 23.44
CA ALA A 299 10.06 15.10 23.16
C ALA A 299 10.30 13.66 22.72
N ALA A 300 9.71 12.69 23.41
CA ALA A 300 9.85 11.27 23.07
C ALA A 300 9.31 10.93 21.67
N GLU A 301 8.14 11.43 21.32
CA GLU A 301 7.55 11.20 20.00
C GLU A 301 8.36 11.90 18.89
N VAL A 302 8.83 13.12 19.13
CA VAL A 302 9.69 13.87 18.18
C VAL A 302 11.04 13.16 17.96
N ILE A 303 11.64 12.60 19.01
CA ILE A 303 12.88 11.82 18.89
C ILE A 303 12.71 10.67 17.88
N LEU A 304 11.61 9.93 17.97
CA LEU A 304 11.33 8.83 17.03
C LEU A 304 11.10 9.31 15.59
N GLY A 305 10.48 10.46 15.42
CA GLY A 305 10.35 11.11 14.11
C GLY A 305 11.70 11.51 13.51
N LEU A 306 12.57 12.15 14.30
CA LEU A 306 13.92 12.51 13.87
C LEU A 306 14.77 11.29 13.58
N GLU A 307 14.69 10.25 14.41
CA GLU A 307 15.39 8.98 14.18
C GLU A 307 15.03 8.36 12.83
N HIS A 308 13.74 8.35 12.47
CA HIS A 308 13.27 7.85 11.19
C HIS A 308 13.88 8.61 10.00
N MET A 309 13.95 9.94 10.10
CA MET A 309 14.58 10.78 9.07
C MET A 309 16.08 10.54 9.00
N HIS A 310 16.78 10.55 10.13
CA HIS A 310 18.23 10.44 10.20
C HIS A 310 18.73 9.07 9.70
N LYS A 311 18.01 7.98 9.99
CA LYS A 311 18.28 6.65 9.43
C LYS A 311 18.18 6.59 7.90
N ARG A 312 17.44 7.53 7.30
CA ARG A 312 17.32 7.71 5.85
C ARG A 312 18.25 8.78 5.30
N HIS A 313 19.21 9.25 6.10
CA HIS A 313 20.14 10.32 5.76
C HIS A 313 19.47 11.64 5.40
N ILE A 314 18.35 11.95 6.05
CA ILE A 314 17.62 13.20 5.89
C ILE A 314 17.85 14.05 7.12
N VAL A 315 18.31 15.29 6.92
CA VAL A 315 18.31 16.34 7.94
C VAL A 315 17.09 17.24 7.72
N TYR A 316 16.35 17.49 8.81
CA TYR A 316 15.05 18.17 8.74
C TYR A 316 15.18 19.71 8.62
N ARG A 317 16.06 20.33 9.39
CA ARG A 317 16.47 21.75 9.33
C ARG A 317 15.45 22.81 9.77
N ASP A 318 14.23 22.45 10.12
CA ASP A 318 13.19 23.42 10.54
C ASP A 318 12.38 22.98 11.77
N LEU A 319 13.04 22.35 12.73
CA LEU A 319 12.39 21.88 13.95
C LEU A 319 12.04 23.06 14.86
N LYS A 320 10.73 23.23 15.09
CA LYS A 320 10.14 24.28 15.93
C LYS A 320 8.72 23.88 16.32
N PRO A 321 8.13 24.46 17.38
CA PRO A 321 6.77 24.10 17.83
C PRO A 321 5.68 24.23 16.75
N ALA A 322 5.78 25.21 15.85
CA ALA A 322 4.81 25.41 14.77
C ALA A 322 4.78 24.26 13.74
N ASN A 323 5.85 23.46 13.66
CA ASN A 323 5.95 22.30 12.75
C ASN A 323 5.66 20.97 13.44
N ILE A 324 5.24 20.98 14.70
CA ILE A 324 4.82 19.79 15.44
C ILE A 324 3.31 19.83 15.58
N LEU A 325 2.63 18.99 14.80
CA LEU A 325 1.17 18.97 14.72
C LEU A 325 0.59 17.87 15.59
N LEU A 326 -0.56 18.14 16.21
CA LEU A 326 -1.31 17.17 17.01
C LEU A 326 -2.43 16.52 16.20
N ASP A 327 -2.65 15.24 16.47
CA ASP A 327 -3.84 14.54 16.00
C ASP A 327 -5.04 14.76 16.95
N GLU A 328 -6.18 14.14 16.66
CA GLU A 328 -7.39 14.25 17.48
C GLU A 328 -7.23 13.63 18.89
N HIS A 329 -6.21 12.81 19.10
CA HIS A 329 -5.92 12.16 20.38
C HIS A 329 -4.82 12.86 21.17
N GLY A 330 -4.10 13.80 20.56
CA GLY A 330 -3.02 14.54 21.19
C GLY A 330 -1.62 14.01 20.93
N HIS A 331 -1.46 12.98 20.10
CA HIS A 331 -0.15 12.53 19.60
C HIS A 331 0.38 13.48 18.53
N VAL A 332 1.71 13.53 18.37
CA VAL A 332 2.33 14.51 17.49
C VAL A 332 3.03 13.91 16.28
N ARG A 333 3.09 14.72 15.22
CA ARG A 333 3.87 14.42 14.01
C ARG A 333 4.67 15.65 13.59
N ILE A 334 5.89 15.43 13.12
CA ILE A 334 6.72 16.46 12.48
C ILE A 334 6.16 16.72 11.08
N SER A 335 5.88 17.99 10.78
CA SER A 335 5.31 18.43 9.50
C SER A 335 6.29 19.26 8.70
N ASP A 336 5.94 19.57 7.43
CA ASP A 336 6.64 20.47 6.52
C ASP A 336 8.12 20.10 6.26
N LEU A 337 8.32 19.21 5.28
CA LEU A 337 9.65 18.79 4.82
C LEU A 337 10.24 19.70 3.73
N GLY A 338 9.68 20.89 3.52
CA GLY A 338 10.13 21.82 2.48
C GLY A 338 11.61 22.24 2.59
N LEU A 339 12.17 22.26 3.80
CA LEU A 339 13.59 22.56 4.06
C LEU A 339 14.44 21.32 4.32
N ALA A 340 13.88 20.11 4.34
CA ALA A 340 14.62 18.87 4.55
C ALA A 340 15.61 18.60 3.40
N CYS A 341 16.69 17.91 3.68
CA CYS A 341 17.75 17.65 2.72
C CYS A 341 18.35 16.25 2.92
N ASP A 342 18.61 15.54 1.84
CA ASP A 342 19.37 14.29 1.84
C ASP A 342 20.87 14.60 1.91
N PHE A 343 21.56 14.12 2.94
CA PHE A 343 22.99 14.28 3.15
C PHE A 343 23.82 13.00 2.87
N SER A 344 23.20 11.97 2.28
CA SER A 344 23.87 10.69 2.01
C SER A 344 25.05 10.81 1.07
N LYS A 345 24.96 11.67 0.05
CA LYS A 345 26.01 11.88 -0.96
C LYS A 345 26.85 13.12 -0.70
N LYS A 346 26.23 14.17 -0.23
CA LYS A 346 26.89 15.47 0.00
C LYS A 346 26.24 16.20 1.17
N LYS A 347 27.06 16.66 2.11
CA LYS A 347 26.56 17.49 3.21
C LYS A 347 26.06 18.84 2.70
N PRO A 348 24.89 19.31 3.17
CA PRO A 348 24.41 20.66 2.85
C PRO A 348 25.29 21.74 3.48
N HIS A 349 25.34 22.91 2.83
CA HIS A 349 26.06 24.10 3.28
C HIS A 349 25.14 25.31 3.43
N ALA A 350 23.90 25.22 2.98
CA ALA A 350 22.96 26.34 2.97
C ALA A 350 22.53 26.70 4.39
N SER A 351 22.58 27.98 4.73
CA SER A 351 22.02 28.52 5.96
C SER A 351 20.51 28.70 5.78
N VAL A 352 19.77 27.66 6.12
CA VAL A 352 18.31 27.62 6.03
C VAL A 352 17.69 27.14 7.34
N GLY A 353 16.51 27.62 7.66
CA GLY A 353 15.80 27.29 8.88
C GLY A 353 15.11 28.51 9.50
N THR A 354 14.71 28.37 10.73
CA THR A 354 14.06 29.43 11.51
C THR A 354 15.04 30.04 12.52
N HIS A 355 15.19 31.36 12.49
CA HIS A 355 16.06 32.06 13.43
C HIS A 355 15.69 31.75 14.88
N GLY A 356 16.68 31.46 15.71
CA GLY A 356 16.51 31.04 17.09
C GLY A 356 16.45 29.51 17.29
N TYR A 357 16.41 28.73 16.21
CA TYR A 357 16.46 27.26 16.23
C TYR A 357 17.62 26.69 15.40
N MET A 358 18.19 27.48 14.50
CA MET A 358 19.32 27.06 13.67
C MET A 358 20.58 26.80 14.49
N ALA A 359 21.23 25.67 14.23
CA ALA A 359 22.48 25.32 14.88
C ALA A 359 23.65 26.23 14.45
N PRO A 360 24.71 26.42 15.28
CA PRO A 360 25.86 27.23 14.92
C PRO A 360 26.50 26.85 13.59
N GLU A 361 26.64 25.54 13.29
CA GLU A 361 27.21 25.05 12.03
C GLU A 361 26.35 25.39 10.81
N VAL A 362 25.01 25.54 10.99
CA VAL A 362 24.11 25.97 9.90
C VAL A 362 24.28 27.46 9.60
N LEU A 363 24.48 28.26 10.64
CA LEU A 363 24.70 29.70 10.52
C LEU A 363 26.11 30.06 10.03
N SER A 364 27.07 29.16 10.22
CA SER A 364 28.46 29.37 9.79
C SER A 364 28.62 29.17 8.29
N LYS A 365 28.88 30.25 7.57
CA LYS A 365 29.03 30.22 6.10
C LYS A 365 30.13 29.25 5.66
N GLY A 366 29.81 28.41 4.68
CA GLY A 366 30.77 27.48 4.09
C GLY A 366 31.01 26.18 4.89
N THR A 367 30.34 25.99 6.01
CA THR A 367 30.44 24.77 6.82
C THR A 367 29.41 23.72 6.33
N GLY A 368 29.90 22.50 6.05
CA GLY A 368 29.01 21.37 5.77
C GLY A 368 28.48 20.76 7.06
N TYR A 369 27.20 20.42 7.09
CA TYR A 369 26.55 19.83 8.26
C TYR A 369 25.69 18.62 7.88
N ASP A 370 25.20 17.90 8.88
CA ASP A 370 24.36 16.71 8.73
C ASP A 370 23.21 16.75 9.76
N SER A 371 22.74 15.58 10.18
CA SER A 371 21.66 15.42 11.18
C SER A 371 21.97 16.08 12.54
N SER A 372 23.24 16.42 12.82
CA SER A 372 23.66 17.10 14.06
C SER A 372 22.90 18.40 14.30
N ALA A 373 22.56 19.13 13.22
CA ALA A 373 21.82 20.38 13.30
C ALA A 373 20.44 20.22 13.92
N ASP A 374 19.77 19.08 13.69
CA ASP A 374 18.44 18.81 14.21
C ASP A 374 18.43 18.61 15.72
N TRP A 375 19.48 18.03 16.30
CA TRP A 375 19.58 17.84 17.75
C TRP A 375 19.77 19.17 18.50
N PHE A 376 20.47 20.12 17.92
CA PHE A 376 20.56 21.48 18.46
C PHE A 376 19.19 22.17 18.40
N SER A 377 18.50 22.12 17.25
CA SER A 377 17.16 22.67 17.09
C SER A 377 16.16 22.02 18.06
N PHE A 378 16.31 20.72 18.31
CA PHE A 378 15.51 19.98 19.28
C PHE A 378 15.69 20.57 20.70
N GLY A 379 16.91 20.83 21.12
CA GLY A 379 17.18 21.53 22.39
C GLY A 379 16.53 22.91 22.48
N CYS A 380 16.61 23.71 21.41
CA CYS A 380 15.94 25.01 21.33
C CYS A 380 14.41 24.88 21.44
N MET A 381 13.84 23.88 20.79
CA MET A 381 12.40 23.61 20.83
C MET A 381 11.95 23.22 22.26
N LEU A 382 12.65 22.30 22.92
CA LEU A 382 12.34 21.90 24.31
C LEU A 382 12.37 23.09 25.25
N TYR A 383 13.38 23.95 25.14
CA TYR A 383 13.47 25.18 25.90
C TYR A 383 12.27 26.11 25.64
N LYS A 384 11.89 26.27 24.36
CA LYS A 384 10.71 27.07 23.94
C LYS A 384 9.42 26.55 24.57
N LEU A 385 9.22 25.22 24.61
CA LEU A 385 8.02 24.64 25.24
C LEU A 385 7.91 24.93 26.73
N LEU A 386 9.05 24.99 27.41
CA LEU A 386 9.13 25.23 28.88
C LEU A 386 9.12 26.69 29.27
N LYS A 387 9.66 27.59 28.43
CA LYS A 387 9.87 29.01 28.76
C LYS A 387 9.03 29.99 27.93
N GLY A 388 8.40 29.51 26.84
CA GLY A 388 7.62 30.37 25.94
C GLY A 388 8.45 31.13 24.90
N HIS A 389 9.79 31.06 24.94
CA HIS A 389 10.69 31.70 23.97
C HIS A 389 11.90 30.83 23.68
N SER A 390 12.54 31.03 22.54
CA SER A 390 13.79 30.36 22.18
C SER A 390 14.94 30.81 23.11
N PRO A 391 15.93 29.94 23.41
CA PRO A 391 17.03 30.29 24.34
C PRO A 391 17.90 31.45 23.84
N PHE A 392 17.98 31.65 22.52
CA PHE A 392 18.80 32.71 21.88
C PHE A 392 17.99 33.92 21.46
N ARG A 393 16.69 33.99 21.77
CA ARG A 393 15.81 35.12 21.48
C ARG A 393 15.38 35.77 22.76
N GLN A 394 16.05 36.88 23.14
CA GLN A 394 15.66 37.66 24.29
C GLN A 394 14.35 38.44 24.06
N HIS A 395 13.64 38.77 25.12
CA HIS A 395 12.24 39.24 25.17
C HIS A 395 11.87 40.43 24.26
N LYS A 396 12.82 41.16 23.72
CA LYS A 396 12.54 42.39 22.94
C LYS A 396 13.18 42.43 21.56
N THR A 397 14.08 41.49 21.23
CA THR A 397 14.81 41.55 19.98
C THR A 397 14.04 40.84 18.88
N LYS A 398 13.52 41.60 17.91
CA LYS A 398 12.96 41.09 16.65
C LYS A 398 14.01 41.00 15.54
N ASP A 399 15.25 41.46 15.79
CA ASP A 399 16.31 41.44 14.81
C ASP A 399 16.89 40.04 14.63
N LYS A 400 16.70 39.51 13.43
CA LYS A 400 17.19 38.20 13.05
C LYS A 400 18.71 38.08 13.13
N HIS A 401 19.43 39.15 12.77
CA HIS A 401 20.88 39.17 12.79
C HIS A 401 21.46 39.13 14.19
N GLU A 402 20.78 39.73 15.15
CA GLU A 402 21.20 39.68 16.54
C GLU A 402 20.97 38.30 17.15
N ILE A 403 19.84 37.65 16.84
CA ILE A 403 19.56 36.26 17.22
C ILE A 403 20.64 35.30 16.69
N ASP A 404 20.96 35.40 15.41
CA ASP A 404 22.00 34.56 14.78
C ASP A 404 23.37 34.85 15.40
N ARG A 405 23.69 36.10 15.68
CA ARG A 405 24.93 36.49 16.35
C ARG A 405 25.04 35.90 17.75
N MET A 406 23.95 35.94 18.52
CA MET A 406 23.92 35.32 19.87
C MET A 406 24.18 33.81 19.78
N THR A 407 23.57 33.12 18.81
CA THR A 407 23.80 31.68 18.59
C THR A 407 25.24 31.40 18.20
N LEU A 408 25.84 32.21 17.31
CA LEU A 408 27.22 32.04 16.84
C LEU A 408 28.28 32.39 17.91
N THR A 409 27.98 33.31 18.81
CA THR A 409 28.93 33.80 19.85
C THR A 409 28.79 33.06 21.17
N MET A 410 27.90 32.05 21.27
CA MET A 410 27.83 31.21 22.47
C MET A 410 29.19 30.60 22.78
N SER A 411 29.59 30.60 24.04
CA SER A 411 30.83 29.98 24.50
C SER A 411 30.75 28.46 24.35
N ASP A 412 31.89 27.76 24.44
CA ASP A 412 31.93 26.30 24.42
C ASP A 412 31.10 25.64 25.53
N ASP A 413 30.95 26.38 26.66
CA ASP A 413 29.92 26.10 27.66
C ASP A 413 28.63 26.84 27.25
N ALA A 414 27.86 26.26 26.37
CA ALA A 414 26.72 26.85 25.66
C ALA A 414 25.72 27.60 26.56
N LEU A 415 25.77 27.36 27.84
CA LEU A 415 24.80 27.81 28.80
C LEU A 415 25.24 28.95 29.67
N GLN A 416 26.48 29.46 29.56
CA GLN A 416 26.85 30.70 30.28
C GLN A 416 26.02 31.89 29.83
N ASN A 417 25.44 31.86 28.64
CA ASN A 417 24.57 32.89 28.08
C ASN A 417 23.07 32.53 28.06
N VAL A 418 22.70 31.31 28.43
CA VAL A 418 21.32 30.86 28.53
C VAL A 418 21.02 30.52 29.98
N GLU A 419 20.20 31.34 30.63
CA GLU A 419 19.79 31.12 32.00
C GLU A 419 18.87 29.88 32.07
N LEU A 420 19.40 28.77 32.64
CA LEU A 420 18.56 27.64 33.01
C LEU A 420 17.97 27.90 34.39
N PRO A 421 16.63 27.99 34.49
CA PRO A 421 15.96 28.24 35.78
C PRO A 421 16.34 27.20 36.82
N GLU A 422 16.44 27.65 38.06
CA GLU A 422 16.65 26.74 39.21
C GLU A 422 15.52 25.71 39.36
N SER A 423 14.31 26.05 38.87
CA SER A 423 13.14 25.19 38.87
C SER A 423 13.26 23.98 37.94
N PHE A 424 14.22 23.98 37.00
CA PHE A 424 14.44 22.81 36.12
C PHE A 424 15.13 21.70 36.91
N SER A 425 14.67 20.45 36.70
CA SER A 425 15.31 19.29 37.29
C SER A 425 16.78 19.15 36.83
N PRO A 426 17.66 18.55 37.62
CA PRO A 426 19.05 18.31 37.22
C PRO A 426 19.17 17.51 35.92
N SER A 427 18.27 16.53 35.70
CA SER A 427 18.26 15.73 34.49
C SER A 427 17.85 16.53 33.25
N LEU A 428 16.90 17.45 33.39
CA LEU A 428 16.52 18.39 32.33
C LEU A 428 17.65 19.36 31.98
N LYS A 429 18.30 19.92 33.00
CA LYS A 429 19.47 20.81 32.79
C LYS A 429 20.55 20.05 31.99
N SER A 430 20.90 18.85 32.43
CA SER A 430 21.87 17.98 31.74
C SER A 430 21.48 17.68 30.27
N LEU A 431 20.18 17.43 30.00
CA LEU A 431 19.70 17.19 28.65
C LEU A 431 19.89 18.43 27.75
N LEU A 432 19.47 19.60 28.24
CA LEU A 432 19.59 20.86 27.49
C LEU A 432 21.07 21.25 27.29
N GLU A 433 21.92 21.05 28.28
CA GLU A 433 23.37 21.25 28.20
C GLU A 433 23.98 20.33 27.12
N GLY A 434 23.56 19.07 27.07
CA GLY A 434 24.04 18.12 26.08
C GLY A 434 23.60 18.44 24.65
N LEU A 435 22.37 18.93 24.47
CA LEU A 435 21.83 19.25 23.14
C LEU A 435 22.31 20.60 22.58
N LEU A 436 22.44 21.61 23.43
CA LEU A 436 22.82 22.97 23.04
C LEU A 436 24.32 23.20 23.01
N GLN A 437 25.11 22.18 22.67
CA GLN A 437 26.55 22.25 22.48
C GLN A 437 26.91 22.87 21.13
N ARG A 438 27.85 23.82 21.16
CA ARG A 438 28.43 24.39 19.93
C ARG A 438 29.29 23.38 19.20
N ASP A 439 30.14 22.67 19.94
CA ASP A 439 30.97 21.58 19.41
C ASP A 439 30.10 20.35 19.14
N ILE A 440 29.97 20.00 17.87
CA ILE A 440 29.21 18.85 17.40
C ILE A 440 29.67 17.56 18.07
N ASN A 441 30.98 17.40 18.32
CA ASN A 441 31.54 16.20 18.91
C ASN A 441 31.14 16.01 20.38
N LYS A 442 30.77 17.10 21.07
CA LYS A 442 30.26 17.08 22.44
C LYS A 442 28.74 17.03 22.50
N ARG A 443 28.05 17.39 21.41
CA ARG A 443 26.59 17.45 21.34
C ARG A 443 25.95 16.07 21.47
N LEU A 444 24.95 15.98 22.32
CA LEU A 444 24.15 14.75 22.48
C LEU A 444 23.43 14.42 21.17
N GLY A 445 23.48 13.15 20.78
CA GLY A 445 22.95 12.67 19.48
C GLY A 445 23.96 12.73 18.33
N CYS A 446 25.20 13.22 18.58
CA CYS A 446 26.21 13.43 17.54
C CYS A 446 27.52 12.65 17.77
N LYS A 447 27.57 11.78 18.78
CA LYS A 447 28.77 11.03 19.16
C LYS A 447 28.88 9.66 18.46
N GLY A 448 28.09 9.41 17.43
CA GLY A 448 28.15 8.21 16.59
C GLY A 448 26.95 7.27 16.68
N ARG A 449 26.13 7.35 17.75
CA ARG A 449 24.93 6.50 17.91
C ARG A 449 23.61 7.23 17.65
N GLY A 450 23.64 8.52 17.31
CA GLY A 450 22.48 9.29 16.93
C GLY A 450 21.38 9.35 17.99
N ALA A 451 20.15 9.03 17.63
CA ALA A 451 19.00 9.07 18.52
C ALA A 451 19.14 8.20 19.78
N ASP A 452 19.88 7.11 19.72
CA ASP A 452 20.06 6.20 20.86
C ASP A 452 20.76 6.91 22.04
N GLU A 453 21.70 7.82 21.77
CA GLU A 453 22.34 8.64 22.79
C GLU A 453 21.32 9.52 23.54
N VAL A 454 20.35 10.06 22.80
CA VAL A 454 19.31 10.91 23.36
C VAL A 454 18.31 10.08 24.16
N LYS A 455 17.90 8.93 23.62
CA LYS A 455 16.95 8.01 24.29
C LYS A 455 17.48 7.47 25.60
N GLU A 456 18.78 7.20 25.68
CA GLU A 456 19.47 6.67 26.86
C GLU A 456 19.81 7.74 27.90
N HIS A 457 19.61 9.02 27.60
CA HIS A 457 19.87 10.09 28.56
C HIS A 457 18.98 9.95 29.79
N VAL A 458 19.52 10.23 30.98
CA VAL A 458 18.85 10.06 32.27
C VAL A 458 17.49 10.76 32.36
N PHE A 459 17.27 11.84 31.60
CA PHE A 459 15.98 12.53 31.53
C PHE A 459 14.84 11.61 31.02
N PHE A 460 15.15 10.70 30.12
CA PHE A 460 14.23 9.74 29.55
C PHE A 460 14.22 8.38 30.26
N ALA A 461 14.87 8.27 31.42
CA ALA A 461 14.87 7.04 32.20
C ALA A 461 13.44 6.58 32.52
N GLY A 462 13.17 5.28 32.36
CA GLY A 462 11.86 4.69 32.59
C GLY A 462 10.87 4.78 31.41
N ILE A 463 11.25 5.42 30.29
CA ILE A 463 10.44 5.40 29.07
C ILE A 463 10.68 4.07 28.34
N ASP A 464 9.59 3.38 28.03
CA ASP A 464 9.57 2.26 27.08
C ASP A 464 9.34 2.81 25.67
N TRP A 465 10.39 2.78 24.84
CA TRP A 465 10.38 3.33 23.50
C TRP A 465 9.46 2.56 22.53
N GLN A 466 9.16 1.29 22.78
CA GLN A 466 8.17 0.53 22.03
C GLN A 466 6.76 1.03 22.33
N GLN A 467 6.48 1.35 23.59
CA GLN A 467 5.21 1.96 23.98
C GLN A 467 5.04 3.37 23.38
N VAL A 468 6.12 4.15 23.30
CA VAL A 468 6.09 5.43 22.57
C VAL A 468 5.75 5.20 21.10
N TYR A 469 6.44 4.28 20.44
CA TYR A 469 6.21 3.96 19.02
C TYR A 469 4.77 3.51 18.76
N HIS A 470 4.19 2.70 19.64
CA HIS A 470 2.82 2.24 19.53
C HIS A 470 1.79 3.24 20.09
N GLN A 471 2.22 4.44 20.49
CA GLN A 471 1.35 5.52 21.00
C GLN A 471 0.49 5.07 22.20
N LYS A 472 1.08 4.34 23.13
CA LYS A 472 0.41 3.80 24.33
C LYS A 472 0.41 4.75 25.52
N TYR A 473 1.34 5.70 25.56
CA TYR A 473 1.32 6.73 26.60
C TYR A 473 0.16 7.71 26.39
N THR A 474 -0.45 8.15 27.48
CA THR A 474 -1.55 9.11 27.44
C THR A 474 -1.02 10.51 27.11
N PRO A 475 -1.49 11.16 26.03
CA PRO A 475 -1.12 12.52 25.72
C PRO A 475 -1.51 13.50 26.82
N PRO A 476 -0.67 14.51 27.12
CA PRO A 476 -0.95 15.50 28.17
C PRO A 476 -2.09 16.45 27.81
N LEU A 477 -2.41 16.60 26.53
CA LEU A 477 -3.46 17.45 26.02
C LEU A 477 -4.24 16.72 24.95
N ILE A 478 -5.57 16.71 25.09
CA ILE A 478 -6.48 16.19 24.06
C ILE A 478 -7.15 17.40 23.42
N PRO A 479 -6.96 17.63 22.10
CA PRO A 479 -7.61 18.74 21.40
C PRO A 479 -9.13 18.66 21.50
N PRO A 480 -9.86 19.79 21.64
CA PRO A 480 -11.31 19.80 21.67
C PRO A 480 -11.93 19.17 20.43
N ARG A 481 -12.88 18.26 20.64
CA ARG A 481 -13.61 17.62 19.54
C ARG A 481 -14.67 18.55 18.96
N GLY A 482 -14.87 18.49 17.65
CA GLY A 482 -15.85 19.32 16.97
C GLY A 482 -15.44 20.77 16.80
N GLU A 483 -14.19 21.09 17.10
CA GLU A 483 -13.59 22.42 16.87
C GLU A 483 -12.52 22.33 15.78
N VAL A 484 -12.33 23.43 15.10
CA VAL A 484 -11.23 23.60 14.15
C VAL A 484 -10.04 24.12 14.92
N ASN A 485 -9.17 23.24 15.39
CA ASN A 485 -7.99 23.57 16.18
C ASN A 485 -6.88 24.21 15.32
N ALA A 486 -7.19 25.34 14.68
CA ALA A 486 -6.29 26.07 13.80
C ALA A 486 -6.65 27.57 13.87
N ALA A 487 -5.75 28.42 13.37
CA ALA A 487 -6.04 29.84 13.18
C ALA A 487 -7.30 30.02 12.34
N ASP A 488 -8.04 31.10 12.58
CA ASP A 488 -9.22 31.45 11.79
C ASP A 488 -8.85 31.51 10.30
N ALA A 489 -9.72 30.98 9.44
CA ALA A 489 -9.48 30.98 8.01
C ALA A 489 -9.31 32.40 7.43
N PHE A 490 -9.96 33.38 8.07
CA PHE A 490 -9.79 34.79 7.74
C PHE A 490 -8.38 35.30 8.10
N ASP A 491 -7.85 34.92 9.27
CA ASP A 491 -6.51 35.30 9.72
C ASP A 491 -5.41 34.65 8.87
N ILE A 492 -5.64 33.42 8.38
CA ILE A 492 -4.74 32.73 7.44
C ILE A 492 -4.72 33.52 6.11
N GLY A 493 -5.87 34.00 5.65
CA GLY A 493 -6.05 34.71 4.40
C GLY A 493 -5.80 33.87 3.15
N SER A 494 -5.97 34.43 1.99
CA SER A 494 -5.62 33.84 0.70
C SER A 494 -4.50 34.64 0.03
N PHE A 495 -3.88 34.03 -0.97
CA PHE A 495 -2.95 34.75 -1.84
C PHE A 495 -3.71 35.71 -2.75
N ASP A 496 -3.15 36.88 -3.01
CA ASP A 496 -3.63 37.78 -4.03
C ASP A 496 -3.22 37.27 -5.42
N GLU A 497 -4.18 37.10 -6.32
CA GLU A 497 -3.90 36.72 -7.70
C GLU A 497 -3.12 37.80 -8.46
N GLU A 498 -3.26 39.07 -8.07
CA GLU A 498 -2.49 40.18 -8.62
C GLU A 498 -0.96 39.98 -8.49
N ASP A 499 -0.49 39.32 -7.43
CA ASP A 499 0.95 39.06 -7.21
C ASP A 499 1.59 38.26 -8.37
N THR A 500 0.82 37.45 -9.08
CA THR A 500 1.30 36.60 -10.18
C THR A 500 0.82 37.05 -11.55
N LYS A 501 0.21 38.23 -11.61
CA LYS A 501 -0.29 38.82 -12.86
C LYS A 501 0.83 38.99 -13.89
N GLY A 502 0.59 38.50 -15.10
CA GLY A 502 1.55 38.56 -16.19
C GLY A 502 2.55 37.39 -16.26
N ILE A 503 2.63 36.54 -15.24
CA ILE A 503 3.46 35.35 -15.27
C ILE A 503 2.78 34.26 -16.10
N LYS A 504 3.45 33.80 -17.15
CA LYS A 504 2.97 32.72 -18.03
C LYS A 504 3.81 31.46 -17.77
N LEU A 505 3.14 30.33 -17.69
CA LEU A 505 3.76 29.01 -17.63
C LEU A 505 3.91 28.48 -19.06
N THR A 506 5.16 28.14 -19.44
CA THR A 506 5.49 27.56 -20.74
C THR A 506 5.44 26.03 -20.69
N GLU A 507 5.48 25.36 -21.85
CA GLU A 507 5.64 23.90 -21.90
C GLU A 507 6.92 23.43 -21.18
N ALA A 508 8.01 24.17 -21.29
CA ALA A 508 9.27 23.87 -20.60
C ALA A 508 9.09 23.91 -19.06
N ASP A 509 8.30 24.88 -18.55
CA ASP A 509 7.96 24.95 -17.12
C ASP A 509 7.14 23.72 -16.70
N GLN A 510 6.22 23.25 -17.53
CA GLN A 510 5.41 22.06 -17.24
C GLN A 510 6.22 20.76 -17.30
N MET A 511 7.17 20.65 -18.22
CA MET A 511 8.02 19.48 -18.37
C MET A 511 8.90 19.20 -17.15
N GLN A 512 9.23 20.19 -16.35
CA GLN A 512 9.96 20.00 -15.07
C GLN A 512 9.18 19.14 -14.09
N TYR A 513 7.86 19.13 -14.18
CA TYR A 513 6.96 18.44 -13.25
C TYR A 513 6.43 17.10 -13.79
N LYS A 514 6.94 16.61 -14.92
CA LYS A 514 6.48 15.36 -15.55
C LYS A 514 6.55 14.13 -14.61
N ASP A 515 7.58 14.08 -13.78
CA ASP A 515 7.86 12.99 -12.84
C ASP A 515 7.36 13.31 -11.40
N PHE A 516 6.59 14.38 -11.24
CA PHE A 516 6.03 14.79 -9.96
C PHE A 516 4.93 13.83 -9.43
N PRO A 517 4.02 13.31 -10.27
CA PRO A 517 2.99 12.39 -9.79
C PRO A 517 3.56 11.15 -9.13
N LEU A 518 2.97 10.75 -8.00
CA LEU A 518 3.37 9.57 -7.26
C LEU A 518 2.19 9.01 -6.48
N VAL A 519 2.14 7.69 -6.37
CA VAL A 519 1.31 6.93 -5.43
C VAL A 519 2.23 6.11 -4.54
N ILE A 520 2.15 6.29 -3.25
CA ILE A 520 2.88 5.44 -2.28
C ILE A 520 2.06 4.17 -2.09
N SER A 521 2.52 3.07 -2.67
CA SER A 521 1.79 1.79 -2.75
C SER A 521 1.32 1.30 -1.38
N GLU A 522 2.21 1.23 -0.41
CA GLU A 522 1.91 0.73 0.93
C GLU A 522 0.82 1.55 1.62
N ARG A 523 0.85 2.85 1.45
CA ARG A 523 -0.11 3.78 2.05
C ARG A 523 -1.47 3.73 1.34
N TRP A 524 -1.48 3.61 0.01
CA TRP A 524 -2.71 3.40 -0.75
C TRP A 524 -3.36 2.07 -0.37
N GLN A 525 -2.59 0.99 -0.28
CA GLN A 525 -3.12 -0.31 0.14
C GLN A 525 -3.67 -0.28 1.56
N GLY A 526 -2.99 0.40 2.49
CA GLY A 526 -3.48 0.64 3.85
C GLY A 526 -4.79 1.41 3.85
N GLU A 527 -4.90 2.49 3.07
CA GLU A 527 -6.14 3.25 2.92
C GLU A 527 -7.29 2.38 2.42
N VAL A 528 -7.07 1.59 1.37
CA VAL A 528 -8.08 0.68 0.82
C VAL A 528 -8.50 -0.36 1.86
N ALA A 529 -7.55 -0.98 2.55
CA ALA A 529 -7.80 -2.00 3.56
C ALA A 529 -8.66 -1.47 4.72
N GLU A 530 -8.38 -0.26 5.19
CA GLU A 530 -9.11 0.38 6.29
C GLU A 530 -10.50 0.89 5.88
N THR A 531 -10.77 1.04 4.60
CA THR A 531 -11.96 1.77 4.15
C THR A 531 -12.93 0.92 3.34
N VAL A 532 -12.56 0.52 2.13
CA VAL A 532 -13.50 0.00 1.13
C VAL A 532 -13.25 -1.44 0.69
N PHE A 533 -12.14 -2.04 1.11
CA PHE A 533 -11.68 -3.34 0.65
C PHE A 533 -12.74 -4.44 0.75
N GLU A 534 -13.29 -4.65 1.95
CA GLU A 534 -14.30 -5.69 2.17
C GLU A 534 -15.57 -5.45 1.34
N THR A 535 -16.07 -4.21 1.36
CA THR A 535 -17.30 -3.85 0.66
C THR A 535 -17.19 -4.08 -0.84
N ILE A 536 -16.07 -3.64 -1.43
CA ILE A 536 -15.83 -3.76 -2.88
C ILE A 536 -15.62 -5.23 -3.27
N ASN A 537 -14.87 -5.99 -2.50
CA ASN A 537 -14.69 -7.43 -2.76
C ASN A 537 -16.02 -8.18 -2.72
N GLN A 538 -16.84 -7.95 -1.69
CA GLN A 538 -18.17 -8.57 -1.57
C GLN A 538 -19.10 -8.20 -2.73
N GLU A 539 -19.07 -6.95 -3.19
CA GLU A 539 -19.85 -6.51 -4.35
C GLU A 539 -19.36 -7.14 -5.65
N ALA A 540 -18.04 -7.25 -5.81
CA ALA A 540 -17.45 -7.92 -6.97
C ALA A 540 -17.81 -9.41 -7.01
N ASP A 541 -17.73 -10.11 -5.87
CA ASP A 541 -18.14 -11.52 -5.75
C ASP A 541 -19.62 -11.70 -6.10
N LYS A 542 -20.50 -10.81 -5.60
CA LYS A 542 -21.94 -10.84 -5.95
C LYS A 542 -22.19 -10.60 -7.43
N MET A 543 -21.42 -9.71 -8.06
CA MET A 543 -21.55 -9.45 -9.50
C MET A 543 -21.05 -10.62 -10.34
N GLU A 544 -19.94 -11.23 -9.95
CA GLU A 544 -19.40 -12.42 -10.60
C GLU A 544 -20.33 -13.63 -10.49
N LEU A 545 -20.90 -13.88 -9.31
CA LEU A 545 -21.92 -14.91 -9.12
C LEU A 545 -23.18 -14.66 -9.96
N LYS A 546 -23.65 -13.41 -10.06
CA LYS A 546 -24.77 -13.06 -10.94
C LYS A 546 -24.43 -13.24 -12.42
N LYS A 547 -23.21 -12.94 -12.85
CA LYS A 547 -22.76 -13.20 -14.23
C LYS A 547 -22.74 -14.70 -14.48
N LYS A 548 -22.14 -15.49 -13.59
CA LYS A 548 -22.10 -16.97 -13.69
C LYS A 548 -23.52 -17.57 -13.75
N SER A 549 -24.43 -17.12 -12.89
CA SER A 549 -25.83 -17.60 -12.89
C SER A 549 -26.61 -17.24 -14.14
N LYS A 550 -26.48 -15.98 -14.65
CA LYS A 550 -27.10 -15.56 -15.90
C LYS A 550 -26.55 -16.32 -17.10
N GLN A 551 -25.25 -16.60 -17.12
CA GLN A 551 -24.60 -17.36 -18.17
C GLN A 551 -25.10 -18.81 -18.16
N LYS A 552 -25.19 -19.42 -16.96
CA LYS A 552 -25.80 -20.75 -16.78
C LYS A 552 -27.24 -20.78 -17.27
N GLN A 553 -28.08 -19.79 -16.88
CA GLN A 553 -29.46 -19.69 -17.35
C GLN A 553 -29.58 -19.52 -18.87
N LYS A 554 -28.66 -18.78 -19.50
CA LYS A 554 -28.62 -18.63 -20.95
C LYS A 554 -28.26 -19.95 -21.65
N PHE A 555 -27.27 -20.68 -21.11
CA PHE A 555 -26.89 -22.01 -21.61
C PHE A 555 -28.04 -23.01 -21.43
N ASP A 556 -28.67 -23.02 -20.25
CA ASP A 556 -29.84 -23.90 -19.95
C ASP A 556 -31.07 -23.57 -20.83
N ALA A 557 -31.24 -22.32 -21.26
CA ALA A 557 -32.32 -21.92 -22.17
C ALA A 557 -32.07 -22.36 -23.61
N ASP A 558 -30.83 -22.32 -24.08
CA ASP A 558 -30.44 -22.81 -25.41
C ASP A 558 -30.53 -24.35 -25.54
N GLU A 559 -30.57 -25.06 -24.40
CA GLU A 559 -30.62 -26.54 -24.35
C GLU A 559 -32.00 -27.15 -24.55
N LYS A 560 -33.08 -26.40 -24.41
CA LYS A 560 -34.44 -26.95 -24.58
C LYS A 560 -34.76 -27.41 -26.01
N GLU A 561 -33.87 -27.13 -26.98
CA GLU A 561 -34.03 -27.50 -28.40
C GLU A 561 -32.82 -28.22 -28.99
N SER A 562 -31.84 -28.75 -28.23
CA SER A 562 -30.58 -29.25 -28.77
C SER A 562 -30.30 -30.72 -28.42
N ASP A 563 -29.61 -31.45 -29.33
CA ASP A 563 -29.08 -32.81 -29.14
C ASP A 563 -27.89 -32.88 -28.16
N CYS A 564 -27.82 -32.01 -27.15
CA CYS A 564 -26.76 -32.01 -26.17
C CYS A 564 -26.84 -33.22 -25.26
N ILE A 565 -25.77 -34.02 -25.19
CA ILE A 565 -25.69 -35.26 -24.41
C ILE A 565 -25.39 -34.95 -22.95
N LEU A 566 -24.42 -34.06 -22.68
CA LEU A 566 -23.96 -33.69 -21.37
C LEU A 566 -23.42 -32.25 -21.37
N HIS A 567 -23.68 -31.51 -20.34
CA HIS A 567 -23.13 -30.17 -20.18
C HIS A 567 -22.75 -29.86 -18.72
N GLY A 568 -21.82 -28.99 -18.52
CA GLY A 568 -21.37 -28.58 -17.19
C GLY A 568 -19.99 -27.94 -17.18
N TYR A 569 -19.56 -27.54 -16.00
CA TYR A 569 -18.22 -26.99 -15.85
C TYR A 569 -17.17 -28.11 -15.80
N ILE A 570 -16.08 -27.92 -16.54
CA ILE A 570 -14.92 -28.79 -16.58
C ILE A 570 -13.65 -27.96 -16.62
N LYS A 571 -12.56 -28.47 -16.07
CA LYS A 571 -11.26 -27.81 -16.16
C LYS A 571 -10.46 -28.42 -17.31
N LYS A 572 -9.87 -27.56 -18.16
CA LYS A 572 -8.96 -27.94 -19.23
C LYS A 572 -7.56 -27.47 -18.87
N LEU A 573 -6.56 -28.34 -19.07
CA LEU A 573 -5.16 -27.98 -18.93
C LEU A 573 -4.70 -27.20 -20.16
N GLY A 574 -4.10 -26.01 -19.96
CA GLY A 574 -3.59 -25.16 -21.04
C GLY A 574 -3.92 -23.68 -20.85
N GLY A 575 -3.64 -22.86 -21.88
CA GLY A 575 -3.83 -21.41 -21.85
C GLY A 575 -2.50 -20.67 -21.99
N PRO A 576 -2.45 -19.36 -21.66
CA PRO A 576 -1.22 -18.56 -21.76
C PRO A 576 -0.05 -19.13 -20.94
N PHE A 577 -0.39 -19.93 -19.92
CA PHE A 577 0.54 -20.74 -19.12
C PHE A 577 0.22 -22.21 -19.42
N ALA A 578 1.03 -22.86 -20.22
CA ALA A 578 0.84 -24.24 -20.70
C ALA A 578 0.62 -25.32 -19.59
N SER A 579 0.65 -24.91 -18.32
CA SER A 579 0.52 -25.77 -17.15
C SER A 579 -0.62 -25.42 -16.20
N ALA A 580 -1.49 -24.45 -16.54
CA ALA A 580 -2.59 -24.02 -15.66
C ALA A 580 -3.92 -24.67 -16.03
N TRP A 581 -4.72 -24.98 -14.99
CA TRP A 581 -6.10 -25.42 -15.16
C TRP A 581 -7.01 -24.23 -15.47
N GLN A 582 -7.80 -24.36 -16.52
CA GLN A 582 -8.74 -23.33 -16.95
C GLN A 582 -10.16 -23.88 -16.91
N THR A 583 -11.02 -23.27 -16.12
CA THR A 583 -12.44 -23.63 -16.10
C THR A 583 -13.12 -23.25 -17.41
N ARG A 584 -13.89 -24.18 -17.96
CA ARG A 584 -14.69 -24.04 -19.18
C ARG A 584 -16.09 -24.55 -18.91
N TYR A 585 -17.08 -23.93 -19.52
CA TYR A 585 -18.39 -24.53 -19.60
C TYR A 585 -18.42 -25.44 -20.85
N ALA A 586 -18.52 -26.74 -20.64
CA ALA A 586 -18.45 -27.73 -21.67
C ALA A 586 -19.85 -28.19 -22.11
N LYS A 587 -20.05 -28.40 -23.38
CA LYS A 587 -21.24 -29.05 -23.99
C LYS A 587 -20.79 -30.18 -24.90
N LEU A 588 -21.27 -31.36 -24.60
CA LEU A 588 -21.01 -32.56 -25.41
C LEU A 588 -22.19 -32.84 -26.32
N TYR A 589 -21.93 -32.94 -27.59
CA TYR A 589 -22.86 -33.33 -28.65
C TYR A 589 -22.42 -34.64 -29.29
N PRO A 590 -23.29 -35.32 -30.07
CA PRO A 590 -22.91 -36.59 -30.74
C PRO A 590 -21.69 -36.54 -31.65
N ASN A 591 -21.34 -35.35 -32.13
CA ASN A 591 -20.26 -35.14 -33.11
C ASN A 591 -19.13 -34.22 -32.63
N ARG A 592 -19.32 -33.52 -31.50
CA ARG A 592 -18.37 -32.50 -31.04
C ARG A 592 -18.45 -32.24 -29.53
N LEU A 593 -17.35 -31.76 -28.97
CA LEU A 593 -17.28 -31.14 -27.64
C LEU A 593 -17.01 -29.65 -27.82
N GLU A 594 -17.84 -28.82 -27.23
CA GLU A 594 -17.69 -27.36 -27.18
C GLU A 594 -17.19 -26.92 -25.80
N LEU A 595 -16.12 -26.14 -25.77
CA LEU A 595 -15.58 -25.56 -24.55
C LEU A 595 -15.75 -24.02 -24.58
N HIS A 596 -16.70 -23.52 -23.82
CA HIS A 596 -17.04 -22.10 -23.76
C HIS A 596 -16.19 -21.37 -22.71
N LEU A 597 -15.61 -20.26 -23.09
CA LEU A 597 -14.95 -19.29 -22.23
C LEU A 597 -15.96 -18.26 -21.74
N GLU A 598 -15.83 -17.83 -20.48
CA GLU A 598 -16.72 -16.84 -19.87
C GLU A 598 -16.89 -15.52 -20.67
N ASN A 599 -15.86 -15.13 -21.45
CA ASN A 599 -15.81 -13.86 -22.16
C ASN A 599 -15.62 -13.99 -23.68
N SER A 600 -15.84 -15.18 -24.26
CA SER A 600 -15.70 -15.40 -25.69
C SER A 600 -17.04 -15.75 -26.34
N ALA A 601 -17.38 -15.05 -27.40
CA ALA A 601 -18.59 -15.31 -28.18
C ALA A 601 -18.51 -16.62 -29.01
N LYS A 602 -17.30 -17.19 -29.17
CA LYS A 602 -17.10 -18.43 -29.91
C LYS A 602 -16.50 -19.50 -29.01
N PRO A 603 -17.10 -20.69 -28.91
CA PRO A 603 -16.54 -21.82 -28.19
C PRO A 603 -15.31 -22.37 -28.91
N GLU A 604 -14.40 -22.98 -28.16
CA GLU A 604 -13.41 -23.87 -28.71
C GLU A 604 -14.12 -25.20 -29.08
N MET A 605 -14.07 -25.57 -30.35
CA MET A 605 -14.71 -26.80 -30.83
C MET A 605 -13.71 -27.93 -31.03
N ILE A 606 -14.00 -29.07 -30.41
CA ILE A 606 -13.27 -30.32 -30.59
C ILE A 606 -14.21 -31.29 -31.29
N LEU A 607 -13.94 -31.56 -32.55
CA LEU A 607 -14.72 -32.52 -33.34
C LEU A 607 -14.34 -33.93 -32.91
N LEU A 608 -15.33 -34.79 -32.57
CA LEU A 608 -15.07 -36.15 -32.08
C LEU A 608 -14.51 -37.07 -33.16
N ASP A 609 -14.75 -36.76 -34.44
CA ASP A 609 -14.17 -37.47 -35.56
C ASP A 609 -12.67 -37.21 -35.77
N THR A 610 -12.14 -36.15 -35.20
CA THR A 610 -10.70 -35.85 -35.22
C THR A 610 -9.93 -36.52 -34.08
N LEU A 611 -10.63 -37.09 -33.10
CA LEU A 611 -10.02 -37.81 -32.01
C LEU A 611 -9.61 -39.19 -32.46
N GLU A 612 -8.40 -39.59 -32.10
CA GLU A 612 -7.91 -40.94 -32.23
C GLU A 612 -8.36 -41.83 -31.08
N GLU A 613 -8.27 -41.26 -29.88
CA GLU A 613 -8.57 -41.99 -28.65
C GLU A 613 -9.12 -41.04 -27.55
N VAL A 614 -10.07 -41.55 -26.75
CA VAL A 614 -10.45 -41.04 -25.44
C VAL A 614 -9.94 -42.02 -24.41
N SER A 615 -9.15 -41.61 -23.43
CA SER A 615 -8.51 -42.51 -22.44
C SER A 615 -9.51 -43.52 -21.84
N SER A 616 -9.11 -44.79 -21.80
CA SER A 616 -9.94 -45.89 -21.23
C SER A 616 -10.15 -45.72 -19.71
N ASP A 617 -9.12 -45.21 -19.05
CA ASP A 617 -9.11 -44.97 -17.61
C ASP A 617 -8.74 -43.53 -17.33
N LEU A 618 -9.05 -43.08 -16.09
CA LEU A 618 -8.61 -41.77 -15.63
C LEU A 618 -7.08 -41.80 -15.41
N VAL A 619 -6.39 -40.81 -15.93
CA VAL A 619 -4.94 -40.70 -15.85
C VAL A 619 -4.56 -39.63 -14.82
N SER A 620 -3.67 -39.97 -13.89
CA SER A 620 -3.18 -38.98 -12.93
C SER A 620 -2.18 -38.01 -13.58
N ILE A 621 -2.54 -36.74 -13.66
CA ILE A 621 -1.70 -35.66 -14.21
C ILE A 621 -1.69 -34.52 -13.18
N LYS A 622 -0.51 -34.16 -12.69
CA LYS A 622 -0.32 -33.14 -11.64
C LYS A 622 -1.14 -33.37 -10.37
N GLY A 623 -1.29 -34.62 -9.96
CA GLY A 623 -2.04 -35.00 -8.78
C GLY A 623 -3.56 -35.05 -8.95
N GLU A 624 -4.11 -34.64 -10.11
CA GLU A 624 -5.54 -34.74 -10.42
C GLU A 624 -5.84 -35.90 -11.36
N GLN A 625 -7.00 -36.53 -11.19
CA GLN A 625 -7.51 -37.52 -12.10
C GLN A 625 -8.06 -36.82 -13.34
N CYS A 626 -7.65 -37.27 -14.53
CA CYS A 626 -7.92 -36.57 -15.79
C CYS A 626 -8.43 -37.52 -16.89
N ILE A 627 -9.24 -36.95 -17.77
CA ILE A 627 -9.58 -37.54 -19.07
C ILE A 627 -8.59 -37.01 -20.11
N VAL A 628 -7.94 -37.88 -20.87
CA VAL A 628 -7.03 -37.50 -21.95
C VAL A 628 -7.67 -37.78 -23.28
N LEU A 629 -7.84 -36.75 -24.10
CA LEU A 629 -8.28 -36.86 -25.50
C LEU A 629 -7.05 -36.72 -26.37
N ARG A 630 -6.80 -37.73 -27.25
CA ARG A 630 -5.72 -37.68 -28.23
C ARG A 630 -6.31 -37.43 -29.62
N THR A 631 -5.80 -36.43 -30.31
CA THR A 631 -6.19 -36.14 -31.68
C THR A 631 -5.28 -36.90 -32.67
N ARG A 632 -5.73 -37.09 -33.90
CA ARG A 632 -4.94 -37.71 -34.97
C ARG A 632 -3.62 -36.99 -35.30
N ASN A 633 -3.48 -35.73 -34.85
CA ASN A 633 -2.26 -34.95 -34.99
C ASN A 633 -1.35 -35.04 -33.75
N ASP A 634 -1.55 -36.06 -32.91
CA ASP A 634 -0.83 -36.34 -31.66
C ASP A 634 -0.92 -35.19 -30.61
N THR A 635 -1.89 -34.29 -30.76
CA THR A 635 -2.17 -33.25 -29.73
C THR A 635 -2.99 -33.88 -28.62
N LYS A 636 -2.57 -33.63 -27.36
CA LYS A 636 -3.27 -34.10 -26.16
C LYS A 636 -4.09 -32.96 -25.54
N ILE A 637 -5.34 -33.24 -25.31
CA ILE A 637 -6.26 -32.35 -24.55
C ILE A 637 -6.56 -33.06 -23.23
N VAL A 638 -6.29 -32.36 -22.12
CA VAL A 638 -6.45 -32.92 -20.77
C VAL A 638 -7.57 -32.17 -20.08
N LEU A 639 -8.54 -32.96 -19.59
CA LEU A 639 -9.73 -32.45 -18.90
C LEU A 639 -9.83 -33.06 -17.50
N THR A 640 -10.24 -32.29 -16.52
CA THR A 640 -10.55 -32.75 -15.17
C THR A 640 -11.79 -32.06 -14.60
N ASN A 641 -12.34 -32.61 -13.52
CA ASN A 641 -13.45 -32.01 -12.78
C ASN A 641 -13.12 -32.09 -11.28
N THR A 642 -13.56 -31.11 -10.52
CA THR A 642 -13.43 -31.09 -9.06
C THR A 642 -14.28 -32.17 -8.38
N ASP A 643 -15.34 -32.62 -9.05
CA ASP A 643 -16.20 -33.72 -8.59
C ASP A 643 -15.80 -35.02 -9.28
N GLU A 644 -15.39 -36.02 -8.52
CA GLU A 644 -14.98 -37.36 -9.02
C GLU A 644 -16.11 -38.08 -9.72
N ILE A 645 -17.34 -37.95 -9.24
CA ILE A 645 -18.52 -38.56 -9.84
C ILE A 645 -18.80 -37.90 -11.19
N GLY A 646 -18.80 -36.59 -11.23
CA GLY A 646 -18.97 -35.84 -12.48
C GLY A 646 -17.85 -36.10 -13.50
N LEU A 647 -16.61 -36.29 -13.04
CA LEU A 647 -15.50 -36.65 -13.94
C LEU A 647 -15.70 -38.02 -14.58
N LYS A 648 -16.17 -39.01 -13.82
CA LYS A 648 -16.50 -40.34 -14.35
C LYS A 648 -17.66 -40.29 -15.36
N GLU A 649 -18.69 -39.47 -15.09
CA GLU A 649 -19.81 -39.27 -16.02
C GLU A 649 -19.35 -38.64 -17.33
N TRP A 650 -18.49 -37.61 -17.26
CA TRP A 650 -17.85 -37.00 -18.42
C TRP A 650 -17.03 -38.02 -19.24
N ALA A 651 -16.23 -38.84 -18.57
CA ALA A 651 -15.41 -39.85 -19.20
C ALA A 651 -16.24 -40.88 -19.96
N LEU A 652 -17.31 -41.37 -19.35
CA LEU A 652 -18.26 -42.33 -19.95
C LEU A 652 -18.98 -41.69 -21.14
N SER A 653 -19.52 -40.50 -21.01
CA SER A 653 -20.26 -39.80 -22.04
C SER A 653 -19.39 -39.45 -23.23
N LEU A 654 -18.15 -38.98 -23.02
CA LEU A 654 -17.18 -38.69 -24.08
C LEU A 654 -16.79 -39.97 -24.87
N ARG A 655 -16.54 -41.09 -24.18
CA ARG A 655 -16.23 -42.37 -24.84
C ARG A 655 -17.41 -42.87 -25.65
N SER A 656 -18.62 -42.80 -25.10
CA SER A 656 -19.85 -43.20 -25.80
C SER A 656 -20.08 -42.37 -27.06
N ALA A 657 -19.99 -41.03 -26.93
CA ALA A 657 -20.18 -40.12 -28.05
C ALA A 657 -19.10 -40.31 -29.13
N HIS A 658 -17.85 -40.48 -28.73
CA HIS A 658 -16.74 -40.77 -29.67
C HIS A 658 -16.95 -42.08 -30.44
N LYS A 659 -17.34 -43.17 -29.74
CA LYS A 659 -17.65 -44.45 -30.36
C LYS A 659 -18.81 -44.32 -31.35
N CYS A 660 -19.91 -43.71 -30.97
CA CYS A 660 -21.06 -43.46 -31.85
C CYS A 660 -20.67 -42.64 -33.10
N SER A 661 -19.82 -41.59 -32.91
CA SER A 661 -19.31 -40.78 -34.03
C SER A 661 -18.47 -41.63 -35.02
N GLN A 662 -17.61 -42.49 -34.52
CA GLN A 662 -16.80 -43.41 -35.38
C GLN A 662 -17.69 -44.43 -36.11
N GLU A 663 -18.68 -45.00 -35.43
CA GLU A 663 -19.63 -45.95 -36.07
C GLU A 663 -20.48 -45.28 -37.15
N LEU A 664 -20.91 -44.04 -36.93
CA LEU A 664 -21.66 -43.26 -37.90
C LEU A 664 -20.83 -42.98 -39.16
N LEU A 665 -19.58 -42.54 -38.96
CA LEU A 665 -18.64 -42.31 -40.06
C LEU A 665 -18.36 -43.59 -40.86
N ALA A 666 -18.14 -44.72 -40.20
CA ALA A 666 -17.96 -46.02 -40.85
C ALA A 666 -19.23 -46.45 -41.61
N SER A 667 -20.41 -46.15 -41.07
CA SER A 667 -21.70 -46.41 -41.75
C SER A 667 -21.89 -45.52 -42.97
N MET A 668 -21.54 -44.23 -42.87
CA MET A 668 -21.60 -43.29 -43.99
C MET A 668 -20.61 -43.69 -45.10
N ALA A 669 -19.38 -44.07 -44.75
CA ALA A 669 -18.37 -44.56 -45.71
C ALA A 669 -18.86 -45.83 -46.44
N ARG A 670 -19.49 -46.75 -45.68
CA ARG A 670 -20.08 -47.99 -46.32
C ARG A 670 -21.25 -47.67 -47.25
N LYS A 671 -22.11 -46.65 -46.87
CA LYS A 671 -23.20 -46.21 -47.74
C LYS A 671 -22.67 -45.47 -48.96
N ALA A 672 -21.67 -44.65 -48.85
CA ALA A 672 -21.02 -43.99 -49.98
C ALA A 672 -20.36 -44.99 -50.94
N GLY A 673 -19.66 -46.00 -50.42
CA GLY A 673 -19.10 -47.09 -51.23
C GLY A 673 -20.14 -47.92 -51.99
N LYS A 674 -21.38 -48.02 -51.43
CA LYS A 674 -22.50 -48.66 -52.14
C LYS A 674 -23.14 -47.80 -53.23
N ILE A 675 -23.11 -46.46 -53.04
CA ILE A 675 -23.70 -45.54 -54.02
C ILE A 675 -22.76 -45.23 -55.18
N TYR A 676 -21.46 -45.25 -54.96
CA TYR A 676 -20.44 -44.99 -55.98
C TYR A 676 -19.77 -46.21 -56.53
N GLY A 677 -20.43 -47.42 -56.57
CA GLY A 677 -20.12 -48.68 -57.19
C GLY A 677 -18.63 -48.97 -57.39
N THR A 678 -18.17 -50.05 -56.82
CA THR A 678 -16.82 -50.53 -57.01
C THR A 678 -16.65 -50.99 -58.43
N ASP A 679 -16.10 -50.13 -59.32
CA ASP A 679 -15.38 -50.62 -60.49
C ASP A 679 -13.90 -50.30 -60.33
N GLY A 680 -13.07 -51.36 -60.49
CA GLY A 680 -11.69 -51.27 -60.09
C GLY A 680 -10.85 -50.47 -61.07
N SER A 681 -10.51 -49.27 -60.69
CA SER A 681 -9.35 -48.55 -61.18
C SER A 681 -8.85 -47.56 -60.09
N LYS A 682 -7.56 -47.68 -59.84
CA LYS A 682 -6.83 -46.78 -58.89
C LYS A 682 -6.84 -45.36 -59.43
N GLU A 683 -7.67 -44.51 -58.86
CA GLU A 683 -7.48 -43.08 -58.94
C GLU A 683 -7.79 -42.48 -57.56
N ALA A 684 -6.86 -41.64 -57.09
CA ALA A 684 -6.96 -40.94 -55.83
C ALA A 684 -8.18 -39.99 -55.78
N PRO A 685 -8.87 -39.85 -54.69
CA PRO A 685 -10.00 -38.93 -54.60
C PRO A 685 -9.54 -37.48 -54.85
N PRO A 686 -10.36 -36.67 -55.54
CA PRO A 686 -10.01 -35.30 -55.85
C PRO A 686 -9.92 -34.47 -54.57
N ALA A 687 -8.91 -33.63 -54.50
CA ALA A 687 -8.68 -32.69 -53.43
C ALA A 687 -9.93 -31.77 -53.25
N ARG A 688 -10.32 -31.51 -51.99
CA ARG A 688 -11.37 -30.56 -51.65
C ARG A 688 -11.06 -29.17 -52.26
N PRO A 689 -12.04 -28.48 -52.83
CA PRO A 689 -11.82 -27.12 -53.28
C PRO A 689 -11.44 -26.19 -52.12
N ALA A 690 -10.41 -25.40 -52.34
CA ALA A 690 -9.98 -24.38 -51.43
C ALA A 690 -11.09 -23.31 -51.26
N PRO A 691 -11.20 -22.65 -50.08
CA PRO A 691 -12.16 -21.58 -49.91
C PRO A 691 -11.84 -20.41 -50.84
N PRO A 692 -12.84 -19.67 -51.33
CA PRO A 692 -12.65 -18.61 -52.33
C PRO A 692 -11.75 -17.51 -51.74
N HIS A 693 -10.73 -17.18 -52.52
CA HIS A 693 -9.86 -16.05 -52.23
C HIS A 693 -10.65 -14.75 -52.20
N ALA A 694 -10.34 -13.93 -51.22
CA ALA A 694 -10.81 -12.54 -51.12
C ALA A 694 -10.39 -11.77 -52.39
N SER A 695 -11.34 -11.05 -52.98
CA SER A 695 -11.13 -10.16 -54.11
C SER A 695 -10.12 -9.09 -53.82
N PRO A 696 -9.26 -8.68 -54.78
CA PRO A 696 -8.29 -7.62 -54.56
C PRO A 696 -8.99 -6.24 -54.50
N ALA A 697 -8.51 -5.41 -53.62
CA ALA A 697 -8.96 -4.04 -53.44
C ALA A 697 -8.62 -3.18 -54.68
N LEU A 698 -9.59 -2.41 -55.16
CA LEU A 698 -9.45 -1.43 -56.22
C LEU A 698 -8.52 -0.25 -55.75
N PRO A 699 -7.72 0.31 -56.66
CA PRO A 699 -6.81 1.40 -56.32
C PRO A 699 -7.55 2.72 -56.09
N ARG A 700 -7.17 3.45 -55.04
CA ARG A 700 -7.65 4.82 -54.77
C ARG A 700 -7.14 5.77 -55.86
N ALA A 701 -8.03 6.56 -56.44
CA ALA A 701 -7.73 7.69 -57.28
C ALA A 701 -7.06 8.84 -56.49
N PRO A 702 -6.21 9.67 -57.09
CA PRO A 702 -5.54 10.77 -56.41
C PRO A 702 -6.45 11.97 -56.21
N ASN A 703 -6.43 12.56 -55.03
CA ASN A 703 -7.09 13.83 -54.75
C ASN A 703 -6.46 14.95 -55.54
N GLY A 704 -7.25 15.60 -56.37
CA GLY A 704 -6.99 16.89 -56.93
C GLY A 704 -7.28 18.00 -55.91
N THR A 705 -6.40 18.94 -55.88
CA THR A 705 -6.43 20.22 -55.17
C THR A 705 -7.67 21.05 -55.53
N ASN A 706 -8.37 21.57 -54.52
CA ASN A 706 -8.67 22.99 -54.27
C ASN A 706 -9.16 23.18 -52.84
#